data_ba4e6743f239ab8b97bc348b4c755002
#
_entry.id   ba4e6743f239ab8b97bc348b4c755002
#
_cell.length_a   1.000
_cell.length_b   1.000
_cell.length_c   1.000
_cell.angle_alpha   90.00
_cell.angle_beta   90.00
_cell.angle_gamma   90.00
#
_symmetry.space_group_name_H-M   'P 1'
#
loop_
_entity.id
_entity.type
_entity.pdbx_description
1 polymer ?
#
loop_
_entity_poly.entity_id
_entity_poly.type
_entity_poly.pdbx_seq_one_letter_code
_entity_poly.pdbx_strand_id
1 'polypeptide(L)'
;MSWFTALPFPRRRAVALSALVTVASGPLHAQVAPATPHADEQELPVTVRAEEIGGRPDREINLERNVEITRGQSKMTADKACYLLVEDEVTASGNVDMWRFGDRYQGDTLQLNMSTGRGYVTNPRYKLQMNNAQGRADRIDFLGENEALVQDGTYSTCEGTNPDWYLKASTLRLDSGRDVGTAGKTIIYFKDFPILGTPALSFSLSGARRSGWLPATIGFGSKGKSEVMVPYYFNIAPNRDLTVYPRMMFDRGLQLGATGRYLGETARGPYAGETHVEALRDDRITGTDRWRIDSTHNQTLAPGWGFGWNLHGASDDEYPSDFAPTVATSAERQLIREVYSSYTAPNWSLTARAQNIQVLQEPAAVANPALAIPRPYDRMPQINFHTGRYDVKGFDWAIDAEATRFAHPTFDSGNRLLTVSQVSYPWVRPGYYVTPKLMLHATKYNMDGDAGGPSSLSRTLPIFSVDSGMVFEREAKLFGSAATQTLEPRLFYVRTPYKDQDDFPLFDTAETGFSYAQLFTENRYVGGDRVSDANQLTAALVSRYIEPDGAERLRMAIAQRFYFDEPRVGRTLTGRETGRSDLLLAASGRIINHWNFDSSVQYDATNKSVYAQNHGVRWTPGLLKVLNAEYRYVRDSFRNADVSAQWPLWKRWYGVGRISYSLRDHKVLEGLVGFEYKADCWIFRMGAQRFVTTAQATSTSSFFQLELNGLSRLGLGNPLEAFYKSIPGYTRLNPNVGRP
;
A
#
# COMPACT_ATOMS: atom_id res chain seq x y z
N MET A 1 20.83 -16.27 29.68
CA MET A 1 21.95 -16.52 28.71
C MET A 1 21.75 -15.63 27.54
N SER A 2 22.55 -14.57 27.48
CA SER A 2 22.45 -13.42 26.57
C SER A 2 23.11 -13.73 25.22
N TRP A 3 22.34 -13.93 24.17
CA TRP A 3 22.86 -14.17 22.83
C TRP A 3 22.46 -13.12 21.79
N PHE A 4 21.91 -11.99 22.18
CA PHE A 4 21.67 -10.84 21.30
C PHE A 4 21.92 -9.51 22.02
N THR A 5 23.06 -9.39 22.67
CA THR A 5 23.59 -8.08 23.05
C THR A 5 24.53 -7.59 21.97
N ALA A 6 24.22 -6.41 21.47
CA ALA A 6 25.07 -5.47 20.72
C ALA A 6 26.41 -6.03 20.21
N LEU A 7 26.51 -6.22 18.90
CA LEU A 7 27.81 -6.30 18.23
C LEU A 7 28.56 -4.98 18.46
N PRO A 8 29.69 -4.98 19.18
CA PRO A 8 30.55 -3.80 19.23
C PRO A 8 31.34 -3.75 17.93
N PHE A 9 31.14 -2.73 17.13
CA PHE A 9 32.04 -2.43 16.01
C PHE A 9 33.38 -1.97 16.61
N PRO A 10 34.50 -2.64 16.28
CA PRO A 10 35.81 -2.19 16.71
C PRO A 10 36.21 -0.90 15.96
N ARG A 11 36.65 0.07 16.74
CA ARG A 11 37.31 1.27 16.19
C ARG A 11 38.55 0.91 15.41
N ARG A 12 38.65 1.43 14.20
CA ARG A 12 39.81 1.57 13.32
C ARG A 12 40.36 0.28 12.67
N ARG A 13 39.88 0.03 11.45
CA ARG A 13 40.74 -0.27 10.25
C ARG A 13 39.83 -0.19 9.03
N ALA A 14 40.28 0.58 8.04
CA ALA A 14 39.67 0.64 6.73
C ALA A 14 39.68 -0.77 6.11
N VAL A 15 38.50 -1.40 6.03
CA VAL A 15 38.30 -2.60 5.22
C VAL A 15 37.40 -2.13 4.07
N ALA A 16 38.01 -2.09 2.90
CA ALA A 16 37.26 -2.00 1.65
C ALA A 16 36.25 -3.15 1.61
N LEU A 17 34.98 -2.82 1.63
CA LEU A 17 33.92 -3.80 1.41
C LEU A 17 33.92 -4.14 -0.10
N SER A 18 34.78 -5.06 -0.48
CA SER A 18 34.65 -5.77 -1.75
C SER A 18 33.49 -6.73 -1.58
N ALA A 19 32.28 -6.28 -1.95
CA ALA A 19 31.14 -7.18 -2.14
C ALA A 19 31.48 -8.08 -3.34
N LEU A 20 32.03 -9.24 -3.05
CA LEU A 20 32.11 -10.36 -4.02
C LEU A 20 30.67 -10.81 -4.27
N VAL A 21 30.04 -10.25 -5.30
CA VAL A 21 28.87 -10.84 -5.93
C VAL A 21 29.38 -12.07 -6.70
N THR A 22 29.37 -13.21 -6.06
CA THR A 22 29.47 -14.48 -6.77
C THR A 22 28.19 -14.62 -7.59
N VAL A 23 28.29 -14.22 -8.85
CA VAL A 23 27.30 -14.57 -9.87
C VAL A 23 27.46 -16.07 -10.10
N ALA A 24 26.61 -16.86 -9.46
CA ALA A 24 26.42 -18.24 -9.88
C ALA A 24 25.82 -18.19 -11.29
N SER A 25 26.66 -18.48 -12.28
CA SER A 25 26.29 -18.74 -13.67
C SER A 25 25.50 -20.05 -13.73
N GLY A 26 24.23 -20.03 -13.40
CA GLY A 26 23.28 -21.05 -13.81
C GLY A 26 22.98 -20.87 -15.30
N PRO A 27 22.67 -21.96 -16.05
CA PRO A 27 22.37 -21.83 -17.47
C PRO A 27 21.21 -20.88 -17.69
N LEU A 28 21.47 -19.82 -18.45
CA LEU A 28 20.44 -18.96 -19.01
C LEU A 28 19.55 -19.85 -19.89
N HIS A 29 18.42 -20.28 -19.37
CA HIS A 29 17.33 -20.68 -20.23
C HIS A 29 16.84 -19.39 -20.90
N ALA A 30 17.25 -19.20 -22.15
CA ALA A 30 16.65 -18.19 -22.99
C ALA A 30 15.14 -18.47 -23.01
N GLN A 31 14.37 -17.57 -22.40
CA GLN A 31 12.94 -17.55 -22.65
C GLN A 31 12.78 -17.32 -24.15
N VAL A 32 12.22 -18.32 -24.82
CA VAL A 32 11.72 -18.17 -26.19
C VAL A 32 10.76 -16.99 -26.16
N ALA A 33 11.15 -15.89 -26.79
CA ALA A 33 10.24 -14.78 -27.05
C ALA A 33 8.98 -15.37 -27.72
N PRO A 34 7.77 -14.90 -27.40
CA PRO A 34 6.59 -15.33 -28.12
C PRO A 34 6.87 -15.09 -29.61
N ALA A 35 6.67 -16.13 -30.40
CA ALA A 35 6.84 -16.05 -31.86
C ALA A 35 6.05 -14.84 -32.36
N THR A 36 6.76 -13.90 -32.98
CA THR A 36 6.12 -12.73 -33.58
C THR A 36 5.21 -13.19 -34.70
N PRO A 37 3.94 -12.74 -34.76
CA PRO A 37 2.98 -13.16 -35.77
C PRO A 37 3.33 -12.74 -37.21
N HIS A 38 4.52 -12.19 -37.44
CA HIS A 38 4.92 -11.52 -38.67
C HIS A 38 5.82 -12.38 -39.59
N ALA A 39 6.28 -13.55 -39.12
CA ALA A 39 7.14 -14.43 -39.95
C ALA A 39 6.44 -14.88 -41.27
N ASP A 40 5.12 -14.98 -41.28
CA ASP A 40 4.36 -15.42 -42.44
C ASP A 40 4.16 -14.31 -43.51
N GLU A 41 4.39 -13.03 -43.20
CA GLU A 41 4.20 -11.92 -44.17
C GLU A 41 5.28 -11.86 -45.23
N GLN A 42 6.48 -12.35 -44.96
CA GLN A 42 7.59 -12.32 -45.94
C GLN A 42 7.37 -13.25 -47.13
N GLU A 43 6.55 -14.28 -46.99
CA GLU A 43 6.20 -15.20 -48.05
C GLU A 43 5.00 -14.74 -48.91
N LEU A 44 4.29 -13.65 -48.51
CA LEU A 44 3.16 -13.15 -49.25
C LEU A 44 3.58 -12.40 -50.50
N PRO A 45 2.80 -12.50 -51.60
CA PRO A 45 3.12 -11.79 -52.85
C PRO A 45 3.01 -10.27 -52.69
N VAL A 46 3.91 -9.55 -53.37
CA VAL A 46 3.84 -8.10 -53.51
C VAL A 46 2.84 -7.75 -54.58
N THR A 47 1.87 -6.90 -54.27
CA THR A 47 0.92 -6.37 -55.22
C THR A 47 1.28 -4.90 -55.51
N VAL A 48 1.38 -4.52 -56.76
CA VAL A 48 1.68 -3.17 -57.18
C VAL A 48 0.52 -2.60 -58.04
N ARG A 49 0.21 -1.33 -57.83
CA ARG A 49 -0.79 -0.55 -58.62
C ARG A 49 -0.24 0.84 -58.87
N ALA A 50 -0.42 1.33 -60.08
CA ALA A 50 -0.12 2.71 -60.47
C ALA A 50 -0.90 3.08 -61.72
N GLU A 51 -0.96 4.36 -62.07
CA GLU A 51 -1.54 4.80 -63.37
C GLU A 51 -0.62 4.49 -64.53
N GLU A 52 0.70 4.54 -64.32
CA GLU A 52 1.70 4.16 -65.32
C GLU A 52 2.63 3.10 -64.72
N ILE A 53 2.75 1.98 -65.43
CA ILE A 53 3.61 0.87 -65.06
C ILE A 53 4.51 0.56 -66.25
N GLY A 54 5.84 0.63 -66.04
CA GLY A 54 6.86 0.33 -67.03
C GLY A 54 7.99 -0.48 -66.43
N GLY A 55 9.01 -0.84 -67.24
CA GLY A 55 10.20 -1.54 -66.76
C GLY A 55 10.38 -2.90 -67.40
N ARG A 56 11.18 -3.74 -66.78
CA ARG A 56 11.47 -5.14 -67.20
C ARG A 56 10.77 -6.07 -66.19
N PRO A 57 9.74 -6.83 -66.64
CA PRO A 57 8.93 -7.65 -65.74
C PRO A 57 9.68 -8.71 -64.93
N ASP A 58 10.88 -9.09 -65.36
CA ASP A 58 11.76 -10.05 -64.73
C ASP A 58 12.80 -9.43 -63.79
N ARG A 59 12.95 -8.12 -63.77
CA ARG A 59 14.02 -7.46 -63.02
C ARG A 59 13.59 -6.22 -62.23
N GLU A 60 12.86 -5.30 -62.90
CA GLU A 60 12.47 -4.02 -62.29
C GLU A 60 11.10 -3.56 -62.76
N ILE A 61 10.31 -2.97 -61.89
CA ILE A 61 9.01 -2.35 -62.17
C ILE A 61 9.08 -0.88 -61.79
N ASN A 62 8.92 0.01 -62.74
CA ASN A 62 8.82 1.44 -62.57
C ASN A 62 7.35 1.83 -62.49
N LEU A 63 6.96 2.56 -61.50
CA LEU A 63 5.58 2.93 -61.16
C LEU A 63 5.50 4.46 -61.05
N GLU A 64 4.58 5.08 -61.79
CA GLU A 64 4.34 6.52 -61.73
C GLU A 64 2.86 6.83 -61.54
N ARG A 65 2.61 7.88 -60.78
CA ARG A 65 1.29 8.44 -60.44
C ARG A 65 0.40 7.46 -59.67
N ASN A 66 -0.04 7.91 -58.46
CA ASN A 66 -0.91 7.14 -57.55
C ASN A 66 -0.39 5.71 -57.30
N VAL A 67 0.88 5.63 -57.02
CA VAL A 67 1.55 4.35 -56.72
C VAL A 67 1.03 3.76 -55.44
N GLU A 68 0.67 2.48 -55.45
CA GLU A 68 0.33 1.67 -54.27
C GLU A 68 1.06 0.33 -54.36
N ILE A 69 1.83 0.01 -53.29
CA ILE A 69 2.55 -1.25 -53.12
C ILE A 69 2.08 -1.88 -51.82
N THR A 70 1.64 -3.14 -51.88
CA THR A 70 1.14 -3.85 -50.69
C THR A 70 1.77 -5.23 -50.55
N ARG A 71 2.13 -5.64 -49.30
CA ARG A 71 2.49 -7.00 -48.92
C ARG A 71 1.89 -7.28 -47.55
N GLY A 72 0.95 -8.21 -47.44
CA GLY A 72 0.26 -8.50 -46.17
C GLY A 72 -0.40 -7.28 -45.55
N GLN A 73 -0.01 -6.94 -44.32
CA GLN A 73 -0.48 -5.75 -43.62
C GLN A 73 0.32 -4.47 -43.92
N SER A 74 1.41 -4.60 -44.71
CA SER A 74 2.24 -3.47 -45.08
C SER A 74 1.72 -2.85 -46.38
N LYS A 75 1.52 -1.51 -46.38
CA LYS A 75 1.05 -0.73 -47.49
C LYS A 75 1.88 0.53 -47.67
N MET A 76 2.24 0.84 -48.90
CA MET A 76 2.98 2.05 -49.23
C MET A 76 2.29 2.77 -50.40
N THR A 77 2.23 4.09 -50.33
CA THR A 77 1.80 4.95 -51.44
C THR A 77 2.85 6.03 -51.71
N ALA A 78 3.02 6.44 -52.98
CA ALA A 78 3.96 7.47 -53.39
C ALA A 78 3.56 8.05 -54.74
N ASP A 79 4.23 9.13 -55.19
CA ASP A 79 4.05 9.66 -56.53
C ASP A 79 4.79 8.81 -57.56
N LYS A 80 6.00 8.31 -57.20
CA LYS A 80 6.84 7.44 -58.03
C LYS A 80 7.47 6.34 -57.19
N ALA A 81 7.62 5.14 -57.75
CA ALA A 81 8.39 4.09 -57.15
C ALA A 81 9.08 3.20 -58.20
N CYS A 82 10.19 2.60 -57.81
CA CYS A 82 10.87 1.54 -58.51
C CYS A 82 10.98 0.30 -57.62
N TYR A 83 10.50 -0.84 -58.09
CA TYR A 83 10.61 -2.10 -57.38
C TYR A 83 11.60 -3.04 -58.13
N LEU A 84 12.70 -3.36 -57.45
CA LEU A 84 13.71 -4.31 -57.92
C LEU A 84 13.32 -5.71 -57.43
N LEU A 85 12.91 -6.58 -58.37
CA LEU A 85 12.31 -7.87 -58.02
C LEU A 85 13.35 -8.86 -57.44
N VAL A 86 14.59 -8.84 -57.93
CA VAL A 86 15.66 -9.78 -57.50
C VAL A 86 16.15 -9.42 -56.12
N GLU A 87 16.34 -8.17 -55.85
CA GLU A 87 16.78 -7.60 -54.57
C GLU A 87 15.66 -7.48 -53.57
N ASP A 88 14.40 -7.64 -53.99
CA ASP A 88 13.18 -7.38 -53.22
C ASP A 88 13.17 -5.97 -52.58
N GLU A 89 13.65 -4.97 -53.34
CA GLU A 89 13.85 -3.63 -52.86
C GLU A 89 12.93 -2.62 -53.54
N VAL A 90 12.26 -1.79 -52.74
CA VAL A 90 11.43 -0.66 -53.21
C VAL A 90 12.15 0.64 -52.91
N THR A 91 12.28 1.48 -53.93
CA THR A 91 12.62 2.89 -53.81
C THR A 91 11.42 3.73 -54.20
N ALA A 92 10.97 4.62 -53.31
CA ALA A 92 9.78 5.48 -53.56
C ALA A 92 10.12 6.95 -53.30
N SER A 93 9.50 7.85 -54.02
CA SER A 93 9.70 9.28 -53.91
C SER A 93 8.43 10.08 -54.16
N GLY A 94 8.30 11.23 -53.51
CA GLY A 94 7.17 12.12 -53.57
C GLY A 94 5.99 11.60 -52.75
N ASN A 95 5.56 12.36 -51.75
CA ASN A 95 4.40 12.11 -50.90
C ASN A 95 4.36 10.64 -50.36
N VAL A 96 5.50 10.11 -49.97
CA VAL A 96 5.59 8.74 -49.45
C VAL A 96 4.78 8.59 -48.16
N ASP A 97 3.86 7.63 -48.14
CA ASP A 97 3.05 7.27 -46.97
C ASP A 97 3.06 5.74 -46.81
N MET A 98 3.78 5.26 -45.82
CA MET A 98 3.99 3.85 -45.52
C MET A 98 3.28 3.45 -44.22
N TRP A 99 2.47 2.41 -44.32
CA TRP A 99 1.92 1.68 -43.18
C TRP A 99 2.64 0.36 -43.05
N ARG A 100 3.18 0.08 -41.84
CA ARG A 100 3.95 -1.14 -41.59
C ARG A 100 3.66 -1.63 -40.17
N PHE A 101 3.07 -2.82 -40.04
CA PHE A 101 2.71 -3.44 -38.76
C PHE A 101 1.92 -2.50 -37.82
N GLY A 102 1.06 -1.65 -38.42
CA GLY A 102 0.24 -0.66 -37.71
C GLY A 102 0.93 0.68 -37.46
N ASP A 103 2.23 0.78 -37.63
CA ASP A 103 2.98 2.04 -37.59
C ASP A 103 2.83 2.78 -38.93
N ARG A 104 2.82 4.12 -38.91
CA ARG A 104 2.73 4.97 -40.07
C ARG A 104 3.94 5.88 -40.19
N TYR A 105 4.52 5.95 -41.38
CA TYR A 105 5.65 6.78 -41.72
C TYR A 105 5.34 7.58 -43.01
N GLN A 106 5.43 8.91 -42.93
CA GLN A 106 5.20 9.82 -44.06
C GLN A 106 6.49 10.61 -44.31
N GLY A 107 7.03 10.61 -45.52
CA GLY A 107 8.29 11.28 -45.85
C GLY A 107 8.45 11.63 -47.29
N ASP A 108 9.65 12.12 -47.66
CA ASP A 108 9.93 12.58 -49.04
C ASP A 108 10.42 11.42 -49.92
N THR A 109 11.34 10.61 -49.37
CA THR A 109 11.90 9.44 -50.07
C THR A 109 11.98 8.23 -49.13
N LEU A 110 11.79 7.04 -49.70
CA LEU A 110 11.92 5.77 -48.99
C LEU A 110 12.72 4.80 -49.84
N GLN A 111 13.62 4.06 -49.21
CA GLN A 111 14.23 2.86 -49.73
C GLN A 111 13.98 1.75 -48.71
N LEU A 112 13.42 0.64 -49.14
CA LEU A 112 13.06 -0.46 -48.23
C LEU A 112 13.24 -1.81 -48.95
N ASN A 113 14.04 -2.67 -48.36
CA ASN A 113 14.07 -4.07 -48.73
C ASN A 113 12.93 -4.79 -48.03
N MET A 114 11.99 -5.33 -48.82
CA MET A 114 10.72 -5.88 -48.34
C MET A 114 10.89 -7.22 -47.59
N SER A 115 11.96 -7.98 -47.89
CA SER A 115 12.25 -9.27 -47.24
C SER A 115 12.99 -9.10 -45.91
N THR A 116 13.97 -8.19 -45.84
CA THR A 116 14.75 -7.99 -44.62
C THR A 116 14.19 -6.92 -43.69
N GLY A 117 13.27 -6.11 -44.20
CA GLY A 117 12.71 -4.97 -43.51
C GLY A 117 13.68 -3.81 -43.28
N ARG A 118 14.87 -3.82 -43.92
CA ARG A 118 15.92 -2.80 -43.82
C ARG A 118 15.75 -1.72 -44.88
N GLY A 119 16.11 -0.51 -44.49
CA GLY A 119 16.00 0.63 -45.39
C GLY A 119 15.97 1.95 -44.64
N TYR A 120 15.50 2.99 -45.30
CA TYR A 120 15.39 4.30 -44.66
C TYR A 120 14.28 5.16 -45.29
N VAL A 121 13.84 6.15 -44.49
CA VAL A 121 12.93 7.22 -44.97
C VAL A 121 13.50 8.58 -44.58
N THR A 122 13.41 9.56 -45.48
CA THR A 122 13.91 10.93 -45.26
C THR A 122 12.80 11.88 -44.88
N ASN A 123 13.10 12.83 -43.99
CA ASN A 123 12.18 13.84 -43.44
C ASN A 123 10.85 13.27 -42.93
N PRO A 124 10.87 12.12 -42.23
CA PRO A 124 9.66 11.45 -41.86
C PRO A 124 8.88 12.14 -40.74
N ARG A 125 7.55 12.08 -40.87
CA ARG A 125 6.61 12.14 -39.75
C ARG A 125 6.17 10.71 -39.45
N TYR A 126 6.20 10.32 -38.20
CA TYR A 126 5.86 8.96 -37.82
C TYR A 126 4.83 8.90 -36.67
N LYS A 127 4.02 7.84 -36.68
CA LYS A 127 3.11 7.50 -35.59
C LYS A 127 3.20 6.00 -35.32
N LEU A 128 3.48 5.64 -34.04
CA LEU A 128 3.60 4.27 -33.58
C LEU A 128 2.27 3.78 -33.00
N GLN A 129 1.86 2.57 -33.37
CA GLN A 129 0.61 1.98 -32.90
C GLN A 129 0.67 1.60 -31.41
N MET A 130 1.80 1.07 -30.95
CA MET A 130 1.95 0.49 -29.62
C MET A 130 1.55 1.44 -28.48
N ASN A 131 1.86 2.72 -28.59
CA ASN A 131 1.63 3.72 -27.54
C ASN A 131 1.10 5.06 -28.06
N ASN A 132 0.63 5.10 -29.29
CA ASN A 132 0.24 6.33 -30.01
C ASN A 132 1.32 7.41 -30.05
N ALA A 133 2.59 7.03 -29.86
CA ALA A 133 3.68 7.98 -29.95
C ALA A 133 3.87 8.48 -31.36
N GLN A 134 4.24 9.74 -31.50
CA GLN A 134 4.47 10.41 -32.78
C GLN A 134 5.70 11.32 -32.74
N GLY A 135 6.24 11.63 -33.89
CA GLY A 135 7.39 12.51 -34.01
C GLY A 135 7.71 12.87 -35.44
N ARG A 136 8.79 13.64 -35.58
CA ARG A 136 9.44 14.03 -36.84
C ARG A 136 10.92 13.75 -36.71
N ALA A 137 11.60 13.49 -37.83
CA ALA A 137 13.03 13.29 -37.85
C ALA A 137 13.63 13.75 -39.19
N ASP A 138 14.94 13.93 -39.23
CA ASP A 138 15.63 14.16 -40.49
C ASP A 138 15.71 12.84 -41.28
N ARG A 139 15.86 11.72 -40.56
CA ARG A 139 15.91 10.39 -41.19
C ARG A 139 15.51 9.32 -40.16
N ILE A 140 14.86 8.27 -40.67
CA ILE A 140 14.68 7.00 -39.92
C ILE A 140 15.32 5.89 -40.74
N ASP A 141 16.26 5.16 -40.13
CA ASP A 141 16.85 3.94 -40.66
C ASP A 141 16.13 2.74 -40.03
N PHE A 142 15.53 1.89 -40.83
CA PHE A 142 14.97 0.61 -40.43
C PHE A 142 16.10 -0.42 -40.39
N LEU A 143 16.40 -0.94 -39.21
CA LEU A 143 17.48 -1.93 -39.00
C LEU A 143 16.97 -3.37 -39.11
N GLY A 144 15.66 -3.54 -39.22
CA GLY A 144 14.93 -4.78 -39.30
C GLY A 144 13.45 -4.58 -39.10
N GLU A 145 12.70 -5.64 -38.86
CA GLU A 145 11.24 -5.58 -38.66
C GLU A 145 10.85 -4.81 -37.39
N ASN A 146 11.57 -5.03 -36.31
CA ASN A 146 11.22 -4.54 -34.97
C ASN A 146 12.13 -3.40 -34.50
N GLU A 147 13.05 -2.93 -35.34
CA GLU A 147 14.07 -1.98 -34.91
C GLU A 147 14.22 -0.83 -35.88
N ALA A 148 14.15 0.40 -35.37
CA ALA A 148 14.34 1.63 -36.11
C ALA A 148 15.27 2.61 -35.36
N LEU A 149 16.12 3.30 -36.12
CA LEU A 149 17.00 4.35 -35.63
C LEU A 149 16.54 5.70 -36.21
N VAL A 150 16.02 6.54 -35.35
CA VAL A 150 15.57 7.91 -35.68
C VAL A 150 16.74 8.85 -35.46
N GLN A 151 17.11 9.62 -36.48
CA GLN A 151 18.20 10.59 -36.43
C GLN A 151 17.65 12.01 -36.35
N ASP A 152 18.17 12.82 -35.41
CA ASP A 152 17.76 14.18 -35.13
C ASP A 152 16.22 14.32 -35.04
N GLY A 153 15.63 13.46 -34.20
CA GLY A 153 14.19 13.30 -34.14
C GLY A 153 13.54 13.76 -32.85
N THR A 154 12.22 13.90 -32.93
CA THR A 154 11.34 14.17 -31.79
C THR A 154 10.48 12.95 -31.50
N TYR A 155 10.03 12.83 -30.26
CA TYR A 155 9.11 11.78 -29.81
C TYR A 155 8.15 12.34 -28.76
N SER A 156 6.86 12.06 -28.90
CA SER A 156 5.81 12.46 -27.97
C SER A 156 4.65 11.48 -28.02
N THR A 157 3.95 11.30 -26.88
CA THR A 157 2.67 10.59 -26.82
C THR A 157 1.47 11.55 -26.82
N CYS A 158 1.70 12.85 -26.98
CA CYS A 158 0.65 13.83 -27.20
C CYS A 158 0.13 13.76 -28.61
N GLU A 159 -1.18 13.77 -28.79
CA GLU A 159 -1.80 13.82 -30.13
C GLU A 159 -1.72 15.23 -30.71
N GLY A 160 -1.73 15.31 -32.05
CA GLY A 160 -1.74 16.57 -32.82
C GLY A 160 -0.37 17.03 -33.29
N THR A 161 -0.35 18.10 -34.08
CA THR A 161 0.86 18.62 -34.75
C THR A 161 1.80 19.40 -33.82
N ASN A 162 1.24 19.98 -32.73
CA ASN A 162 1.98 20.74 -31.73
C ASN A 162 1.79 20.07 -30.36
N PRO A 163 2.60 19.05 -30.01
CA PRO A 163 2.47 18.33 -28.76
C PRO A 163 2.86 19.22 -27.57
N ASP A 164 2.10 19.15 -26.48
CA ASP A 164 2.39 19.88 -25.24
C ASP A 164 3.75 19.52 -24.63
N TRP A 165 4.21 18.29 -24.84
CA TRP A 165 5.54 17.87 -24.52
C TRP A 165 6.14 16.98 -25.60
N TYR A 166 7.44 17.07 -25.78
CA TYR A 166 8.21 16.19 -26.66
C TYR A 166 9.65 16.07 -26.17
N LEU A 167 10.27 14.94 -26.45
CA LEU A 167 11.72 14.81 -26.38
C LEU A 167 12.31 15.09 -27.77
N LYS A 168 13.45 15.78 -27.81
CA LYS A 168 14.31 15.91 -28.98
C LYS A 168 15.62 15.21 -28.70
N ALA A 169 16.01 14.30 -29.57
CA ALA A 169 17.21 13.50 -29.43
C ALA A 169 18.03 13.50 -30.70
N SER A 170 19.38 13.51 -30.57
CA SER A 170 20.25 13.34 -31.73
C SER A 170 20.13 11.96 -32.35
N THR A 171 19.90 10.95 -31.53
CA THR A 171 19.62 9.56 -31.94
C THR A 171 18.54 8.99 -31.07
N LEU A 172 17.53 8.32 -31.67
CA LEU A 172 16.50 7.61 -30.92
C LEU A 172 16.34 6.21 -31.55
N ARG A 173 16.79 5.19 -30.86
CA ARG A 173 16.64 3.80 -31.24
C ARG A 173 15.39 3.23 -30.62
N LEU A 174 14.49 2.76 -31.45
CA LEU A 174 13.22 2.13 -31.07
C LEU A 174 13.32 0.64 -31.39
N ASP A 175 13.20 -0.20 -30.38
CA ASP A 175 13.24 -1.66 -30.51
C ASP A 175 11.95 -2.21 -29.89
N SER A 176 10.95 -2.47 -30.74
CA SER A 176 9.65 -3.00 -30.33
C SER A 176 9.73 -4.45 -29.87
N GLY A 177 10.69 -5.23 -30.38
CA GLY A 177 10.90 -6.62 -29.97
C GLY A 177 11.44 -6.74 -28.54
N ARG A 178 12.25 -5.78 -28.11
CA ARG A 178 12.77 -5.67 -26.73
C ARG A 178 11.98 -4.70 -25.86
N ASP A 179 10.95 -4.09 -26.39
CA ASP A 179 10.15 -3.07 -25.71
C ASP A 179 10.99 -1.90 -25.18
N VAL A 180 11.92 -1.37 -25.98
CA VAL A 180 12.82 -0.32 -25.56
C VAL A 180 12.98 0.83 -26.54
N GLY A 181 12.87 2.06 -26.01
CA GLY A 181 13.41 3.26 -26.63
C GLY A 181 14.69 3.69 -25.91
N THR A 182 15.76 3.95 -26.69
CA THR A 182 16.99 4.56 -26.17
C THR A 182 17.31 5.83 -26.94
N ALA A 183 17.49 6.94 -26.24
CA ALA A 183 17.75 8.25 -26.84
C ALA A 183 19.11 8.78 -26.37
N GLY A 184 19.93 9.28 -27.30
CA GLY A 184 21.20 9.94 -27.04
C GLY A 184 21.07 11.46 -27.10
N LYS A 185 21.82 12.21 -26.26
CA LYS A 185 21.80 13.68 -26.19
C LYS A 185 20.38 14.23 -26.27
N THR A 186 19.58 13.92 -25.27
CA THR A 186 18.14 14.19 -25.24
C THR A 186 17.83 15.46 -24.46
N ILE A 187 16.94 16.29 -24.99
CA ILE A 187 16.30 17.39 -24.27
C ILE A 187 14.79 17.16 -24.27
N ILE A 188 14.18 17.21 -23.10
CA ILE A 188 12.73 17.15 -22.94
C ILE A 188 12.19 18.58 -22.91
N TYR A 189 11.22 18.84 -23.75
CA TYR A 189 10.51 20.12 -23.85
C TYR A 189 9.09 19.97 -23.30
N PHE A 190 8.64 21.00 -22.61
CA PHE A 190 7.28 21.16 -22.16
C PHE A 190 6.78 22.56 -22.54
N LYS A 191 5.76 22.65 -23.40
CA LYS A 191 5.28 23.91 -23.97
C LYS A 191 6.44 24.70 -24.62
N ASP A 192 7.27 24.01 -25.41
CA ASP A 192 8.46 24.50 -26.10
C ASP A 192 9.59 25.00 -25.16
N PHE A 193 9.43 24.87 -23.83
CA PHE A 193 10.45 25.19 -22.86
C PHE A 193 11.29 23.95 -22.54
N PRO A 194 12.63 24.00 -22.58
CA PRO A 194 13.49 22.89 -22.20
C PRO A 194 13.44 22.69 -20.69
N ILE A 195 12.95 21.53 -20.22
CA ILE A 195 12.79 21.23 -18.81
C ILE A 195 13.82 20.25 -18.27
N LEU A 196 14.40 19.40 -19.11
CA LEU A 196 15.42 18.42 -18.71
C LEU A 196 16.33 18.10 -19.88
N GLY A 197 17.65 18.13 -19.67
CA GLY A 197 18.67 17.64 -20.58
C GLY A 197 19.38 16.42 -20.01
N THR A 198 19.61 15.38 -20.81
CA THR A 198 20.34 14.19 -20.41
C THR A 198 21.21 13.66 -21.56
N PRO A 199 22.44 13.17 -21.27
CA PRO A 199 23.28 12.57 -22.32
C PRO A 199 22.70 11.28 -22.88
N ALA A 200 21.90 10.54 -22.10
CA ALA A 200 21.23 9.32 -22.52
C ALA A 200 19.93 9.14 -21.73
N LEU A 201 18.92 8.61 -22.40
CA LEU A 201 17.62 8.26 -21.81
C LEU A 201 17.21 6.88 -22.33
N SER A 202 16.65 6.05 -21.47
CA SER A 202 16.03 4.77 -21.86
C SER A 202 14.62 4.68 -21.25
N PHE A 203 13.65 4.23 -22.04
CA PHE A 203 12.26 4.11 -21.61
C PHE A 203 11.60 2.87 -22.26
N SER A 204 10.51 2.39 -21.67
CA SER A 204 9.70 1.32 -22.24
C SER A 204 8.72 1.91 -23.27
N LEU A 205 8.52 1.22 -24.36
CA LEU A 205 7.53 1.60 -25.39
C LEU A 205 6.12 1.20 -24.98
N SER A 206 5.94 0.05 -24.32
CA SER A 206 4.64 -0.46 -23.82
C SER A 206 4.29 0.04 -22.42
N GLY A 207 5.24 0.64 -21.70
CA GLY A 207 5.11 0.99 -20.29
C GLY A 207 5.46 -0.16 -19.33
N ALA A 208 6.03 -1.27 -19.80
CA ALA A 208 6.51 -2.37 -18.96
C ALA A 208 7.66 -1.95 -18.04
N ARG A 209 7.86 -2.68 -16.94
CA ARG A 209 8.94 -2.40 -15.98
C ARG A 209 10.32 -2.59 -16.60
N ARG A 210 11.20 -1.62 -16.41
CA ARG A 210 12.53 -1.62 -16.96
C ARG A 210 13.55 -0.99 -16.01
N SER A 211 14.79 -1.49 -16.01
CA SER A 211 15.90 -0.87 -15.28
C SER A 211 16.22 0.52 -15.84
N GLY A 212 16.45 1.48 -14.95
CA GLY A 212 16.78 2.85 -15.34
C GLY A 212 16.68 3.84 -14.19
N TRP A 213 17.14 5.06 -14.45
CA TRP A 213 16.98 6.18 -13.54
C TRP A 213 15.49 6.53 -13.42
N LEU A 214 15.03 6.63 -12.18
CA LEU A 214 13.73 7.21 -11.90
C LEU A 214 13.86 8.73 -11.81
N PRO A 215 12.76 9.47 -11.99
CA PRO A 215 12.78 10.92 -11.86
C PRO A 215 13.39 11.38 -10.55
N ALA A 216 14.25 12.36 -10.64
CA ALA A 216 14.82 13.00 -9.46
C ALA A 216 13.71 13.66 -8.64
N THR A 217 13.79 13.51 -7.33
CA THR A 217 12.92 14.21 -6.38
C THR A 217 13.74 15.27 -5.67
N ILE A 218 13.29 16.52 -5.70
CA ILE A 218 13.89 17.61 -4.92
C ILE A 218 12.90 17.96 -3.81
N GLY A 219 13.33 18.04 -2.58
CA GLY A 219 12.53 18.41 -1.42
C GLY A 219 12.94 19.77 -0.87
N PHE A 220 11.94 20.59 -0.50
CA PHE A 220 12.15 21.76 0.35
C PHE A 220 11.29 21.57 1.60
N GLY A 221 11.92 21.55 2.75
CA GLY A 221 11.21 21.32 4.00
C GLY A 221 11.76 22.14 5.16
N SER A 222 10.96 22.27 6.21
CA SER A 222 11.43 22.77 7.50
C SER A 222 12.40 21.76 8.13
N LYS A 223 13.27 22.18 9.01
CA LYS A 223 14.35 21.40 9.65
C LYS A 223 15.55 21.08 8.74
N GLY A 224 15.93 22.03 7.85
CA GLY A 224 17.13 21.90 7.02
C GLY A 224 16.98 20.83 5.92
N LYS A 225 15.78 20.58 5.45
CA LYS A 225 15.49 19.48 4.51
C LYS A 225 15.42 19.95 3.05
N SER A 226 16.36 20.77 2.62
CA SER A 226 16.61 20.88 1.18
C SER A 226 17.37 19.64 0.75
N GLU A 227 16.78 18.83 -0.12
CA GLU A 227 17.31 17.53 -0.50
C GLU A 227 17.12 17.24 -1.98
N VAL A 228 18.00 16.43 -2.52
CA VAL A 228 17.90 15.87 -3.87
C VAL A 228 18.03 14.36 -3.77
N MET A 229 17.07 13.63 -4.30
CA MET A 229 17.09 12.17 -4.39
C MET A 229 16.98 11.77 -5.86
N VAL A 230 17.87 10.91 -6.32
CA VAL A 230 17.91 10.42 -7.71
C VAL A 230 17.86 8.90 -7.71
N PRO A 231 16.68 8.29 -7.66
CA PRO A 231 16.55 6.84 -7.55
C PRO A 231 16.97 6.11 -8.84
N TYR A 232 17.54 4.92 -8.68
CA TYR A 232 17.78 4.00 -9.78
C TYR A 232 17.04 2.69 -9.53
N TYR A 233 16.23 2.28 -10.49
CA TYR A 233 15.47 1.04 -10.46
C TYR A 233 16.16 -0.06 -11.25
N PHE A 234 16.37 -1.22 -10.63
CA PHE A 234 16.88 -2.43 -11.24
C PHE A 234 15.73 -3.43 -11.43
N ASN A 235 15.31 -3.66 -12.67
CA ASN A 235 14.42 -4.76 -13.03
C ASN A 235 15.26 -6.03 -13.19
N ILE A 236 15.56 -6.72 -12.07
CA ILE A 236 16.46 -7.86 -12.04
C ILE A 236 15.85 -9.06 -12.77
N ALA A 237 14.53 -9.30 -12.50
CA ALA A 237 13.75 -10.36 -13.12
C ALA A 237 12.27 -10.01 -13.03
N PRO A 238 11.36 -10.71 -13.74
CA PRO A 238 9.92 -10.47 -13.63
C PRO A 238 9.38 -10.53 -12.18
N ASN A 239 10.05 -11.28 -11.31
CA ASN A 239 9.67 -11.53 -9.93
C ASN A 239 10.66 -10.95 -8.89
N ARG A 240 11.61 -10.11 -9.30
CA ARG A 240 12.60 -9.49 -8.41
C ARG A 240 12.97 -8.11 -8.91
N ASP A 241 12.99 -7.16 -8.02
CA ASP A 241 13.49 -5.81 -8.31
C ASP A 241 14.23 -5.20 -7.13
N LEU A 242 15.02 -4.20 -7.43
CA LEU A 242 15.75 -3.41 -6.46
C LEU A 242 15.68 -1.93 -6.86
N THR A 243 15.34 -1.07 -5.94
CA THR A 243 15.45 0.38 -6.14
C THR A 243 16.46 0.92 -5.15
N VAL A 244 17.42 1.68 -5.64
CA VAL A 244 18.43 2.37 -4.81
C VAL A 244 18.16 3.86 -4.88
N TYR A 245 18.13 4.54 -3.73
CA TYR A 245 17.85 5.98 -3.62
C TYR A 245 18.99 6.72 -2.92
N PRO A 246 20.00 7.20 -3.65
CA PRO A 246 20.90 8.21 -3.10
C PRO A 246 20.12 9.50 -2.86
N ARG A 247 20.11 9.95 -1.61
CA ARG A 247 19.41 11.15 -1.13
C ARG A 247 20.43 12.09 -0.51
N MET A 248 20.75 13.17 -1.22
CA MET A 248 21.62 14.21 -0.71
C MET A 248 20.78 15.23 0.06
N MET A 249 20.99 15.28 1.35
CA MET A 249 20.44 16.31 2.24
C MET A 249 21.53 17.33 2.54
N PHE A 250 21.32 18.60 2.14
CA PHE A 250 22.38 19.61 2.19
C PHE A 250 22.88 19.87 3.61
N ASP A 251 22.00 19.81 4.60
CA ASP A 251 22.35 20.06 6.01
C ASP A 251 22.80 18.81 6.79
N ARG A 252 22.52 17.60 6.27
CA ARG A 252 22.78 16.34 6.99
C ARG A 252 23.85 15.47 6.33
N GLY A 253 23.91 15.45 4.99
CA GLY A 253 24.83 14.62 4.24
C GLY A 253 24.13 13.68 3.26
N LEU A 254 24.85 12.64 2.82
CA LEU A 254 24.36 11.66 1.85
C LEU A 254 23.77 10.45 2.58
N GLN A 255 22.45 10.27 2.44
CA GLN A 255 21.74 9.05 2.83
C GLN A 255 21.64 8.12 1.63
N LEU A 256 21.96 6.86 1.83
CA LEU A 256 21.74 5.79 0.86
C LEU A 256 20.57 4.91 1.32
N GLY A 257 19.54 4.84 0.50
CA GLY A 257 18.41 3.95 0.70
C GLY A 257 18.35 2.87 -0.38
N ALA A 258 17.79 1.71 -0.04
CA ALA A 258 17.51 0.65 -1.00
C ALA A 258 16.26 -0.13 -0.61
N THR A 259 15.42 -0.47 -1.60
CA THR A 259 14.27 -1.38 -1.43
C THR A 259 14.41 -2.54 -2.40
N GLY A 260 14.54 -3.75 -1.88
CA GLY A 260 14.52 -4.98 -2.66
C GLY A 260 13.21 -5.71 -2.45
N ARG A 261 12.57 -6.15 -3.55
CA ARG A 261 11.34 -6.93 -3.52
C ARG A 261 11.52 -8.23 -4.30
N TYR A 262 10.94 -9.27 -3.81
CA TYR A 262 10.93 -10.55 -4.48
C TYR A 262 9.64 -11.32 -4.19
N LEU A 263 9.25 -12.10 -5.17
CA LEU A 263 8.17 -13.08 -5.05
C LEU A 263 8.49 -14.28 -5.93
N GLY A 264 7.93 -15.41 -5.63
CA GLY A 264 8.11 -16.62 -6.42
C GLY A 264 7.35 -17.79 -5.87
N GLU A 265 7.56 -18.92 -6.47
CA GLU A 265 6.96 -20.17 -6.08
C GLU A 265 8.02 -21.27 -6.04
N THR A 266 7.99 -22.08 -5.00
CA THR A 266 8.75 -23.31 -4.87
C THR A 266 7.84 -24.50 -5.15
N ALA A 267 8.39 -25.70 -5.30
CA ALA A 267 7.57 -26.91 -5.39
C ALA A 267 6.62 -27.12 -4.20
N ARG A 268 6.80 -26.37 -3.11
CA ARG A 268 6.03 -26.47 -1.87
C ARG A 268 5.03 -25.32 -1.66
N GLY A 269 5.16 -24.25 -2.42
CA GLY A 269 4.28 -23.09 -2.40
C GLY A 269 4.96 -21.75 -2.57
N PRO A 270 4.16 -20.65 -2.52
CA PRO A 270 4.64 -19.30 -2.79
C PRO A 270 5.53 -18.75 -1.67
N TYR A 271 6.40 -17.82 -2.07
CA TYR A 271 7.14 -16.95 -1.16
C TYR A 271 7.15 -15.52 -1.68
N ALA A 272 7.16 -14.55 -0.77
CA ALA A 272 7.29 -13.13 -1.09
C ALA A 272 7.98 -12.39 0.05
N GLY A 273 8.68 -11.32 -0.28
CA GLY A 273 9.30 -10.45 0.71
C GLY A 273 9.71 -9.11 0.14
N GLU A 274 9.85 -8.16 1.07
CA GLU A 274 10.34 -6.82 0.81
C GLU A 274 11.33 -6.44 1.91
N THR A 275 12.44 -5.84 1.52
CA THR A 275 13.42 -5.30 2.47
C THR A 275 13.77 -3.88 2.05
N HIS A 276 13.57 -2.96 2.96
CA HIS A 276 13.95 -1.56 2.85
C HIS A 276 15.05 -1.25 3.85
N VAL A 277 16.12 -0.63 3.41
CA VAL A 277 17.22 -0.19 4.24
C VAL A 277 17.59 1.25 3.93
N GLU A 278 17.94 2.02 4.93
CA GLU A 278 18.47 3.37 4.81
C GLU A 278 19.69 3.53 5.72
N ALA A 279 20.71 4.23 5.26
CA ALA A 279 21.89 4.55 6.03
C ALA A 279 22.36 5.96 5.70
N LEU A 280 22.59 6.75 6.73
CA LEU A 280 23.22 8.08 6.70
C LEU A 280 24.44 8.01 7.59
N ARG A 281 25.61 8.09 6.98
CA ARG A 281 26.86 8.11 7.72
C ARG A 281 27.18 9.53 8.12
N ASP A 282 27.56 9.72 9.37
CA ASP A 282 27.98 11.00 9.94
C ASP A 282 26.96 12.12 9.67
N ASP A 283 25.74 11.97 10.21
CA ASP A 283 24.70 13.00 10.13
C ASP A 283 25.26 14.32 10.72
N ARG A 284 25.43 15.32 9.91
CA ARG A 284 26.06 16.62 10.30
C ARG A 284 25.30 17.34 11.42
N ILE A 285 24.02 17.00 11.65
CA ILE A 285 23.22 17.60 12.74
C ILE A 285 23.46 16.88 14.06
N THR A 286 23.52 15.54 14.04
CA THR A 286 23.64 14.73 15.26
C THR A 286 25.07 14.27 15.55
N GLY A 287 25.95 14.27 14.53
CA GLY A 287 27.33 13.77 14.63
C GLY A 287 27.39 12.23 14.76
N THR A 288 26.35 11.49 14.38
CA THR A 288 26.26 10.04 14.52
C THR A 288 25.86 9.37 13.22
N ASP A 289 26.18 8.07 13.09
CA ASP A 289 25.69 7.24 12.01
C ASP A 289 24.23 6.85 12.29
N ARG A 290 23.36 7.03 11.30
CA ARG A 290 21.93 6.78 11.43
C ARG A 290 21.47 5.78 10.38
N TRP A 291 20.57 4.87 10.77
CA TRP A 291 20.07 3.83 9.89
C TRP A 291 18.65 3.39 10.24
N ARG A 292 17.97 2.84 9.25
CA ARG A 292 16.68 2.15 9.41
C ARG A 292 16.69 0.87 8.56
N ILE A 293 16.03 -0.16 9.06
CA ILE A 293 15.74 -1.39 8.36
C ILE A 293 14.28 -1.78 8.58
N ASP A 294 13.61 -2.12 7.50
CA ASP A 294 12.27 -2.71 7.48
C ASP A 294 12.32 -3.93 6.55
N SER A 295 12.07 -5.13 7.07
CA SER A 295 12.12 -6.36 6.29
C SER A 295 10.96 -7.26 6.62
N THR A 296 10.24 -7.70 5.59
CA THR A 296 9.13 -8.65 5.69
C THR A 296 9.35 -9.82 4.75
N HIS A 297 8.99 -11.01 5.20
CA HIS A 297 9.05 -12.23 4.40
C HIS A 297 7.92 -13.17 4.81
N ASN A 298 7.30 -13.80 3.81
CA ASN A 298 6.35 -14.87 4.00
C ASN A 298 6.65 -15.98 3.01
N GLN A 299 6.63 -17.24 3.48
CA GLN A 299 6.89 -18.41 2.68
C GLN A 299 6.00 -19.57 3.10
N THR A 300 5.47 -20.29 2.14
CA THR A 300 4.85 -21.61 2.35
C THR A 300 5.93 -22.67 2.27
N LEU A 301 6.18 -23.38 3.38
CA LEU A 301 7.18 -24.46 3.46
C LEU A 301 6.62 -25.81 3.04
N ALA A 302 5.32 -26.02 3.29
CA ALA A 302 4.54 -27.19 2.87
C ALA A 302 3.05 -26.83 2.95
N PRO A 303 2.13 -27.62 2.39
CA PRO A 303 0.70 -27.42 2.59
C PRO A 303 0.36 -27.25 4.07
N GLY A 304 -0.25 -26.12 4.40
CA GLY A 304 -0.57 -25.71 5.78
C GLY A 304 0.59 -25.19 6.61
N TRP A 305 1.84 -25.25 6.15
CA TRP A 305 3.00 -24.78 6.90
C TRP A 305 3.58 -23.49 6.34
N GLY A 306 3.44 -22.40 7.08
CA GLY A 306 3.97 -21.09 6.80
C GLY A 306 5.19 -20.74 7.67
N PHE A 307 6.08 -19.90 7.13
CA PHE A 307 7.20 -19.30 7.82
C PHE A 307 7.32 -17.84 7.40
N GLY A 308 7.73 -16.98 8.32
CA GLY A 308 7.96 -15.59 7.99
C GLY A 308 8.70 -14.82 9.05
N TRP A 309 9.05 -13.59 8.69
CA TRP A 309 9.57 -12.60 9.61
C TRP A 309 9.01 -11.21 9.31
N ASN A 310 9.03 -10.37 10.34
CA ASN A 310 8.69 -8.97 10.31
C ASN A 310 9.71 -8.24 11.18
N LEU A 311 10.71 -7.63 10.56
CA LEU A 311 11.88 -7.07 11.24
C LEU A 311 11.96 -5.58 10.96
N HIS A 312 11.73 -4.76 12.00
CA HIS A 312 11.86 -3.31 11.96
C HIS A 312 12.90 -2.84 12.96
N GLY A 313 13.72 -1.87 12.56
CA GLY A 313 14.71 -1.30 13.45
C GLY A 313 15.19 0.05 12.99
N ALA A 314 15.53 0.90 13.95
CA ALA A 314 16.14 2.21 13.70
C ALA A 314 17.33 2.42 14.66
N SER A 315 18.26 3.28 14.25
CA SER A 315 19.46 3.63 15.02
C SER A 315 19.14 4.38 16.30
N ASP A 316 18.11 5.19 16.27
CA ASP A 316 17.79 6.14 17.33
C ASP A 316 16.29 6.49 17.37
N ASP A 317 15.89 7.10 18.47
CA ASP A 317 14.51 7.42 18.81
C ASP A 317 13.89 8.50 17.89
N GLU A 318 14.71 9.37 17.33
CA GLU A 318 14.23 10.48 16.49
C GLU A 318 14.22 10.17 15.00
N TYR A 319 14.76 9.01 14.60
CA TYR A 319 14.85 8.64 13.18
C TYR A 319 13.51 8.76 12.43
N PRO A 320 12.38 8.22 12.91
CA PRO A 320 11.11 8.36 12.22
C PRO A 320 10.62 9.81 12.12
N SER A 321 10.78 10.59 13.18
CA SER A 321 10.34 12.00 13.18
C SER A 321 11.16 12.88 12.23
N ASP A 322 12.41 12.49 11.97
CA ASP A 322 13.32 13.24 11.11
C ASP A 322 13.23 12.88 9.63
N PHE A 323 13.05 11.60 9.31
CA PHE A 323 13.17 11.10 7.93
C PHE A 323 11.87 10.58 7.33
N ALA A 324 10.84 10.29 8.15
CA ALA A 324 9.59 9.74 7.64
C ALA A 324 8.85 10.70 6.70
N PRO A 325 8.34 10.20 5.58
CA PRO A 325 7.64 11.02 4.60
C PRO A 325 6.17 11.29 4.96
N THR A 326 5.61 10.58 5.95
CA THR A 326 4.18 10.68 6.30
C THR A 326 3.97 10.84 7.80
N VAL A 327 2.76 11.33 8.18
CA VAL A 327 2.33 11.44 9.59
C VAL A 327 2.40 10.09 10.30
N ALA A 328 1.84 9.05 9.68
CA ALA A 328 1.79 7.72 10.28
C ALA A 328 3.18 7.16 10.58
N THR A 329 4.10 7.25 9.62
CA THR A 329 5.47 6.74 9.78
C THR A 329 6.32 7.63 10.69
N SER A 330 6.03 8.94 10.78
CA SER A 330 6.72 9.83 11.73
C SER A 330 6.29 9.62 13.18
N ALA A 331 5.09 9.11 13.40
CA ALA A 331 4.53 8.82 14.72
C ALA A 331 4.81 7.37 15.19
N GLU A 332 5.51 6.57 14.38
CA GLU A 332 5.83 5.18 14.72
C GLU A 332 6.83 5.14 15.88
N ARG A 333 6.43 4.54 16.99
CA ARG A 333 7.21 4.47 18.23
C ARG A 333 7.54 3.05 18.65
N GLN A 334 6.96 2.04 18.03
CA GLN A 334 7.19 0.63 18.34
C GLN A 334 7.59 -0.11 17.07
N LEU A 335 8.83 -0.54 17.00
CA LEU A 335 9.39 -1.30 15.89
C LEU A 335 9.45 -2.78 16.28
N ILE A 336 8.60 -3.57 15.65
CA ILE A 336 8.46 -5.00 15.92
C ILE A 336 9.59 -5.75 15.22
N ARG A 337 10.20 -6.70 15.94
CA ARG A 337 11.17 -7.68 15.43
C ARG A 337 10.63 -9.06 15.74
N GLU A 338 10.09 -9.71 14.73
CA GLU A 338 9.41 -10.98 14.90
C GLU A 338 9.84 -11.97 13.83
N VAL A 339 10.04 -13.22 14.25
CA VAL A 339 10.16 -14.39 13.38
C VAL A 339 9.10 -15.39 13.83
N TYR A 340 8.37 -15.96 12.89
CA TYR A 340 7.30 -16.90 13.19
C TYR A 340 7.24 -18.06 12.22
N SER A 341 6.67 -19.16 12.72
CA SER A 341 6.28 -20.31 11.90
C SER A 341 4.88 -20.76 12.33
N SER A 342 4.03 -21.06 11.38
CA SER A 342 2.66 -21.49 11.62
C SER A 342 2.32 -22.74 10.83
N TYR A 343 1.65 -23.67 11.46
CA TYR A 343 1.08 -24.85 10.81
C TYR A 343 -0.43 -24.87 11.01
N THR A 344 -1.18 -25.03 9.93
CA THR A 344 -2.64 -25.09 9.95
C THR A 344 -3.11 -26.39 9.30
N ALA A 345 -3.81 -27.19 10.09
CA ALA A 345 -4.50 -28.41 9.65
C ALA A 345 -6.02 -28.17 9.68
N PRO A 346 -6.86 -29.07 9.15
CA PRO A 346 -8.31 -28.86 9.10
C PRO A 346 -8.98 -28.56 10.47
N ASN A 347 -8.46 -29.10 11.56
CA ASN A 347 -9.08 -28.98 12.89
C ASN A 347 -8.14 -28.39 13.95
N TRP A 348 -6.90 -28.08 13.63
CA TRP A 348 -5.96 -27.47 14.58
C TRP A 348 -4.93 -26.60 13.90
N SER A 349 -4.39 -25.68 14.64
CA SER A 349 -3.27 -24.84 14.21
C SER A 349 -2.25 -24.69 15.33
N LEU A 350 -0.99 -24.53 14.94
CA LEU A 350 0.13 -24.26 15.83
C LEU A 350 0.90 -23.08 15.28
N THR A 351 1.17 -22.07 16.12
CA THR A 351 2.02 -20.94 15.76
C THR A 351 3.11 -20.79 16.82
N ALA A 352 4.35 -20.77 16.36
CA ALA A 352 5.51 -20.45 17.20
C ALA A 352 6.12 -19.14 16.73
N ARG A 353 6.40 -18.21 17.65
CA ARG A 353 7.06 -16.95 17.34
C ARG A 353 8.09 -16.56 18.39
N ALA A 354 9.08 -15.80 17.94
CA ALA A 354 9.98 -15.04 18.78
C ALA A 354 9.85 -13.57 18.43
N GLN A 355 9.52 -12.72 19.41
CA GLN A 355 9.22 -11.32 19.22
C GLN A 355 9.94 -10.45 20.23
N ASN A 356 10.58 -9.40 19.73
CA ASN A 356 11.17 -8.31 20.49
C ASN A 356 10.66 -6.97 19.95
N ILE A 357 10.53 -5.95 20.77
CA ILE A 357 10.02 -4.65 20.38
C ILE A 357 11.03 -3.57 20.74
N GLN A 358 11.53 -2.84 19.74
CA GLN A 358 12.25 -1.61 19.96
C GLN A 358 11.25 -0.48 20.17
N VAL A 359 11.29 0.18 21.33
CA VAL A 359 10.47 1.36 21.62
C VAL A 359 11.32 2.61 21.43
N LEU A 360 10.82 3.52 20.61
CA LEU A 360 11.43 4.82 20.33
C LEU A 360 10.79 5.86 21.24
N GLN A 361 11.57 6.49 22.11
CA GLN A 361 11.08 7.49 23.04
C GLN A 361 10.93 8.86 22.37
N GLU A 362 10.02 9.69 22.87
CA GLU A 362 9.98 11.09 22.47
C GLU A 362 11.00 11.92 23.25
N PRO A 363 11.58 12.98 22.65
CA PRO A 363 12.53 13.86 23.37
C PRO A 363 11.96 14.42 24.68
N ALA A 364 10.65 14.64 24.75
CA ALA A 364 9.98 15.09 25.97
C ALA A 364 10.08 14.09 27.12
N ALA A 365 10.20 12.80 26.84
CA ALA A 365 10.34 11.75 27.86
C ALA A 365 11.72 11.79 28.56
N VAL A 366 12.74 12.34 27.91
CA VAL A 366 14.06 12.56 28.52
C VAL A 366 13.98 13.59 29.64
N ALA A 367 13.19 14.64 29.44
CA ALA A 367 12.99 15.68 30.44
C ALA A 367 11.92 15.31 31.48
N ASN A 368 10.96 14.46 31.12
CA ASN A 368 9.88 14.01 32.01
C ASN A 368 9.61 12.51 31.80
N PRO A 369 10.21 11.63 32.65
CA PRO A 369 10.03 10.18 32.55
C PRO A 369 8.57 9.70 32.66
N ALA A 370 7.67 10.51 33.21
CA ALA A 370 6.24 10.18 33.24
C ALA A 370 5.59 10.18 31.84
N LEU A 371 6.24 10.76 30.86
CA LEU A 371 5.82 10.75 29.43
C LEU A 371 6.47 9.60 28.65
N ALA A 372 7.29 8.78 29.28
CA ALA A 372 7.96 7.67 28.62
C ALA A 372 6.95 6.64 28.10
N ILE A 373 7.15 6.22 26.87
CA ILE A 373 6.34 5.15 26.27
C ILE A 373 6.77 3.84 26.89
N PRO A 374 5.86 3.10 27.57
CA PRO A 374 6.21 1.85 28.23
C PRO A 374 6.63 0.81 27.18
N ARG A 375 7.73 0.13 27.48
CA ARG A 375 8.19 -0.99 26.63
C ARG A 375 7.34 -2.22 26.93
N PRO A 376 6.75 -2.87 25.91
CA PRO A 376 6.10 -4.16 26.08
C PRO A 376 7.11 -5.27 26.39
N TYR A 377 6.65 -6.35 27.01
CA TYR A 377 7.46 -7.55 27.20
C TYR A 377 7.83 -8.21 25.88
N ASP A 378 9.05 -8.66 25.79
CA ASP A 378 9.51 -9.55 24.73
C ASP A 378 8.89 -10.94 24.92
N ARG A 379 8.55 -11.63 23.82
CA ARG A 379 7.98 -12.99 23.81
C ARG A 379 8.97 -13.93 23.14
N MET A 380 9.70 -14.72 23.91
CA MET A 380 10.82 -15.52 23.39
C MET A 380 10.98 -16.87 24.10
N PRO A 381 10.34 -17.96 23.61
CA PRO A 381 9.34 -18.01 22.54
C PRO A 381 7.92 -17.79 23.03
N GLN A 382 6.98 -17.64 22.10
CA GLN A 382 5.56 -17.85 22.32
C GLN A 382 5.06 -18.95 21.38
N ILE A 383 4.38 -19.93 21.93
CA ILE A 383 3.77 -21.04 21.19
C ILE A 383 2.26 -21.02 21.46
N ASN A 384 1.48 -20.88 20.41
CA ASN A 384 0.01 -20.91 20.46
C ASN A 384 -0.48 -22.16 19.73
N PHE A 385 -1.33 -22.91 20.37
CA PHE A 385 -2.01 -24.06 19.82
C PHE A 385 -3.53 -23.83 19.88
N HIS A 386 -4.20 -24.03 18.77
CA HIS A 386 -5.66 -23.99 18.68
C HIS A 386 -6.18 -25.29 18.11
N THR A 387 -7.25 -25.83 18.67
CA THR A 387 -8.01 -26.95 18.11
C THR A 387 -9.49 -26.79 18.41
N GLY A 388 -10.34 -27.21 17.48
CA GLY A 388 -11.77 -27.14 17.69
C GLY A 388 -12.58 -27.84 16.59
N ARG A 389 -13.83 -28.13 16.88
CA ARG A 389 -14.81 -28.61 15.92
C ARG A 389 -16.17 -28.01 16.19
N TYR A 390 -16.89 -27.78 15.12
CA TYR A 390 -18.24 -27.25 15.12
C TYR A 390 -19.23 -28.36 14.78
N ASP A 391 -20.44 -28.27 15.32
CA ASP A 391 -21.58 -29.17 15.07
C ASP A 391 -21.26 -30.63 15.28
N VAL A 392 -20.55 -30.97 16.36
CA VAL A 392 -20.34 -32.35 16.77
C VAL A 392 -21.55 -32.77 17.59
N LYS A 393 -22.54 -33.37 16.96
CA LYS A 393 -23.87 -33.71 17.57
C LYS A 393 -24.54 -32.46 18.19
N GLY A 394 -24.42 -31.31 17.54
CA GLY A 394 -24.95 -30.02 17.99
C GLY A 394 -24.06 -29.23 18.92
N PHE A 395 -22.90 -29.79 19.34
CA PHE A 395 -21.93 -29.05 20.17
C PHE A 395 -20.79 -28.46 19.36
N ASP A 396 -20.43 -27.26 19.69
CA ASP A 396 -19.19 -26.63 19.28
C ASP A 396 -18.20 -26.68 20.44
N TRP A 397 -16.96 -27.07 20.18
CA TRP A 397 -15.92 -27.02 21.18
C TRP A 397 -14.59 -26.49 20.62
N ALA A 398 -13.82 -25.80 21.45
CA ALA A 398 -12.49 -25.35 21.10
C ALA A 398 -11.57 -25.37 22.34
N ILE A 399 -10.28 -25.54 22.07
CA ILE A 399 -9.20 -25.44 23.06
C ILE A 399 -8.13 -24.55 22.48
N ASP A 400 -7.83 -23.46 23.19
CA ASP A 400 -6.71 -22.57 22.94
C ASP A 400 -5.68 -22.79 24.05
N ALA A 401 -4.43 -23.08 23.68
CA ALA A 401 -3.33 -23.21 24.62
C ALA A 401 -2.17 -22.33 24.19
N GLU A 402 -1.55 -21.70 25.17
CA GLU A 402 -0.39 -20.83 24.97
C GLU A 402 0.72 -21.19 25.99
N ALA A 403 1.95 -21.26 25.49
CA ALA A 403 3.15 -21.30 26.30
C ALA A 403 4.07 -20.15 25.90
N THR A 404 4.33 -19.20 26.80
CA THR A 404 5.09 -17.98 26.49
C THR A 404 6.12 -17.70 27.57
N ARG A 405 7.34 -17.41 27.13
CA ARG A 405 8.39 -16.79 27.92
C ARG A 405 8.31 -15.28 27.72
N PHE A 406 8.04 -14.54 28.80
CA PHE A 406 8.08 -13.08 28.84
C PHE A 406 9.38 -12.60 29.45
N ALA A 407 10.06 -11.69 28.76
CA ALA A 407 11.30 -11.09 29.27
C ALA A 407 11.21 -9.56 29.14
N HIS A 408 11.73 -8.88 30.16
CA HIS A 408 11.79 -7.42 30.21
C HIS A 408 13.11 -6.97 30.86
N PRO A 409 13.75 -5.88 30.38
CA PRO A 409 15.04 -5.44 30.94
C PRO A 409 14.96 -4.89 32.37
N THR A 410 13.79 -4.42 32.80
CA THR A 410 13.61 -3.74 34.12
C THR A 410 12.50 -4.32 34.97
N PHE A 411 11.58 -5.11 34.41
CA PHE A 411 10.51 -5.76 35.17
C PHE A 411 10.72 -7.26 35.25
N ASP A 412 10.05 -7.89 36.21
CA ASP A 412 10.15 -9.33 36.45
C ASP A 412 9.77 -10.12 35.21
N SER A 413 10.64 -11.05 34.87
CA SER A 413 10.42 -11.98 33.74
C SER A 413 9.79 -13.27 34.25
N GLY A 414 9.15 -14.03 33.33
CA GLY A 414 8.52 -15.27 33.73
C GLY A 414 7.95 -16.06 32.55
N ASN A 415 7.54 -17.29 32.86
CA ASN A 415 6.86 -18.16 31.91
C ASN A 415 5.37 -18.21 32.22
N ARG A 416 4.54 -18.15 31.21
CA ARG A 416 3.09 -18.37 31.30
C ARG A 416 2.67 -19.59 30.49
N LEU A 417 1.90 -20.45 31.13
CA LEU A 417 1.13 -21.49 30.46
C LEU A 417 -0.35 -21.16 30.64
N LEU A 418 -1.05 -20.94 29.53
CA LEU A 418 -2.46 -20.59 29.50
C LEU A 418 -3.23 -21.64 28.69
N THR A 419 -4.40 -22.04 29.17
CA THR A 419 -5.32 -22.86 28.43
C THR A 419 -6.75 -22.32 28.59
N VAL A 420 -7.44 -22.13 27.49
CA VAL A 420 -8.86 -21.77 27.44
C VAL A 420 -9.58 -22.89 26.71
N SER A 421 -10.36 -23.66 27.44
CA SER A 421 -11.21 -24.73 26.86
C SER A 421 -12.66 -24.28 26.89
N GLN A 422 -13.37 -24.44 25.80
CA GLN A 422 -14.77 -24.02 25.70
C GLN A 422 -15.64 -25.06 25.02
N VAL A 423 -16.89 -25.10 25.42
CA VAL A 423 -17.94 -25.87 24.79
C VAL A 423 -19.22 -25.05 24.76
N SER A 424 -19.90 -25.04 23.62
CA SER A 424 -21.20 -24.37 23.45
C SER A 424 -22.20 -25.27 22.69
N TYR A 425 -23.45 -24.98 22.90
CA TYR A 425 -24.54 -25.64 22.19
C TYR A 425 -25.41 -24.58 21.50
N PRO A 426 -25.14 -24.24 20.22
CA PRO A 426 -25.94 -23.28 19.47
C PRO A 426 -27.31 -23.86 19.11
N TRP A 427 -28.33 -23.39 19.81
CA TRP A 427 -29.71 -23.75 19.47
C TRP A 427 -30.25 -22.66 18.55
N VAL A 428 -30.13 -22.89 17.24
CA VAL A 428 -30.53 -21.95 16.20
C VAL A 428 -31.84 -22.42 15.53
N ARG A 429 -32.79 -21.51 15.39
CA ARG A 429 -34.04 -21.66 14.66
C ARG A 429 -34.30 -20.46 13.77
N PRO A 430 -35.13 -20.55 12.74
CA PRO A 430 -35.56 -19.37 12.01
C PRO A 430 -36.10 -18.29 12.96
N GLY A 431 -35.49 -17.11 12.96
CA GLY A 431 -35.92 -15.97 13.74
C GLY A 431 -35.40 -15.89 15.18
N TYR A 432 -34.74 -16.90 15.75
CA TYR A 432 -34.11 -16.79 17.07
C TYR A 432 -32.95 -17.78 17.27
N TYR A 433 -32.08 -17.45 18.22
CA TYR A 433 -31.02 -18.35 18.68
C TYR A 433 -30.83 -18.25 20.20
N VAL A 434 -30.34 -19.34 20.80
CA VAL A 434 -29.84 -19.36 22.18
C VAL A 434 -28.59 -20.25 22.21
N THR A 435 -27.48 -19.67 22.65
CA THR A 435 -26.18 -20.34 22.70
C THR A 435 -25.59 -20.28 24.11
N PRO A 436 -25.89 -21.30 24.96
CA PRO A 436 -25.15 -21.46 26.20
C PRO A 436 -23.72 -21.88 25.90
N LYS A 437 -22.77 -21.37 26.66
CA LYS A 437 -21.34 -21.64 26.55
C LYS A 437 -20.74 -21.81 27.94
N LEU A 438 -19.91 -22.80 28.08
CA LEU A 438 -19.05 -22.99 29.26
C LEU A 438 -17.59 -22.90 28.84
N MET A 439 -16.81 -22.10 29.53
CA MET A 439 -15.37 -21.96 29.31
C MET A 439 -14.63 -22.26 30.60
N LEU A 440 -13.45 -22.84 30.48
CA LEU A 440 -12.50 -23.00 31.56
C LEU A 440 -11.20 -22.31 31.21
N HIS A 441 -10.89 -21.23 31.94
CA HIS A 441 -9.67 -20.48 31.78
C HIS A 441 -8.67 -20.90 32.88
N ALA A 442 -7.60 -21.59 32.50
CA ALA A 442 -6.54 -22.04 33.40
C ALA A 442 -5.21 -21.41 33.01
N THR A 443 -4.52 -20.82 34.01
CA THR A 443 -3.24 -20.15 33.79
C THR A 443 -2.27 -20.52 34.90
N LYS A 444 -1.03 -20.81 34.54
CA LYS A 444 0.09 -21.02 35.47
C LYS A 444 1.25 -20.11 35.09
N TYR A 445 1.84 -19.48 36.11
CA TYR A 445 3.05 -18.65 35.98
C TYR A 445 4.19 -19.27 36.77
N ASN A 446 5.39 -19.18 36.21
CA ASN A 446 6.65 -19.41 36.90
C ASN A 446 7.50 -18.15 36.71
N MET A 447 7.71 -17.40 37.78
CA MET A 447 8.47 -16.16 37.80
C MET A 447 9.95 -16.42 38.06
N ASP A 448 10.83 -15.56 37.55
CA ASP A 448 12.29 -15.71 37.73
C ASP A 448 12.81 -15.29 39.12
N GLY A 449 11.95 -14.78 39.98
CA GLY A 449 12.12 -14.78 41.43
C GLY A 449 13.11 -13.83 42.08
N ASP A 450 13.46 -12.69 41.51
CA ASP A 450 14.44 -11.76 42.10
C ASP A 450 13.82 -10.62 42.96
N ALA A 451 12.51 -10.37 42.87
CA ALA A 451 11.87 -9.24 43.57
C ALA A 451 11.07 -9.56 44.81
N GLY A 452 11.21 -10.78 45.37
CA GLY A 452 10.56 -11.17 46.65
C GLY A 452 9.07 -11.53 46.50
N GLY A 453 8.54 -11.64 45.30
CA GLY A 453 7.19 -12.11 45.00
C GLY A 453 7.08 -13.64 44.91
N PRO A 454 5.86 -14.21 44.78
CA PRO A 454 5.67 -15.65 44.65
C PRO A 454 6.28 -16.18 43.34
N SER A 455 7.13 -17.22 43.48
CA SER A 455 7.80 -17.84 42.30
C SER A 455 6.86 -18.64 41.40
N SER A 456 5.68 -19.03 41.87
CA SER A 456 4.69 -19.75 41.11
C SER A 456 3.26 -19.32 41.47
N LEU A 457 2.49 -18.98 40.48
CA LEU A 457 1.08 -18.56 40.60
C LEU A 457 0.22 -19.40 39.69
N SER A 458 -1.00 -19.74 40.12
CA SER A 458 -1.94 -20.45 39.30
C SER A 458 -3.37 -19.98 39.50
N ARG A 459 -4.14 -20.01 38.45
CA ARG A 459 -5.56 -19.62 38.42
C ARG A 459 -6.35 -20.53 37.51
N THR A 460 -7.51 -20.99 37.99
CA THR A 460 -8.50 -21.69 37.20
C THR A 460 -9.84 -21.04 37.46
N LEU A 461 -10.52 -20.60 36.42
CA LEU A 461 -11.80 -19.90 36.44
C LEU A 461 -12.78 -20.52 35.46
N PRO A 462 -13.93 -21.03 35.92
CA PRO A 462 -15.04 -21.35 35.04
C PRO A 462 -15.77 -20.06 34.64
N ILE A 463 -16.13 -19.96 33.37
CA ILE A 463 -16.89 -18.86 32.80
C ILE A 463 -18.12 -19.46 32.13
N PHE A 464 -19.29 -19.02 32.54
CA PHE A 464 -20.53 -19.40 31.91
C PHE A 464 -21.14 -18.20 31.17
N SER A 465 -21.54 -18.40 29.92
CA SER A 465 -22.26 -17.36 29.18
C SER A 465 -23.45 -17.94 28.42
N VAL A 466 -24.44 -17.09 28.18
CA VAL A 466 -25.59 -17.39 27.33
C VAL A 466 -25.79 -16.20 26.38
N ASP A 467 -25.65 -16.45 25.10
CA ASP A 467 -25.96 -15.48 24.06
C ASP A 467 -27.29 -15.84 23.40
N SER A 468 -28.22 -14.93 23.35
CA SER A 468 -29.53 -15.15 22.77
C SER A 468 -30.00 -13.93 21.99
N GLY A 469 -30.68 -14.17 20.89
CA GLY A 469 -31.22 -13.11 20.05
C GLY A 469 -32.44 -13.56 19.27
N MET A 470 -33.20 -12.58 18.83
CA MET A 470 -34.35 -12.75 17.94
C MET A 470 -34.22 -11.82 16.75
N VAL A 471 -34.82 -12.21 15.63
CA VAL A 471 -34.90 -11.37 14.43
C VAL A 471 -36.36 -11.27 14.03
N PHE A 472 -36.88 -10.06 14.09
CA PHE A 472 -38.19 -9.71 13.57
C PHE A 472 -38.01 -8.95 12.27
N GLU A 473 -38.82 -9.25 11.27
CA GLU A 473 -38.77 -8.63 9.96
C GLU A 473 -40.13 -8.06 9.58
N ARG A 474 -40.10 -6.93 8.89
CA ARG A 474 -41.28 -6.35 8.27
C ARG A 474 -40.95 -5.63 6.98
N GLU A 475 -41.89 -5.60 6.06
CA GLU A 475 -41.83 -4.68 4.94
C GLU A 475 -41.93 -3.23 5.42
N ALA A 476 -41.07 -2.41 4.90
CA ALA A 476 -40.98 -0.99 5.27
C ALA A 476 -40.60 -0.13 4.05
N LYS A 477 -40.68 1.17 4.22
CA LYS A 477 -40.14 2.13 3.26
C LYS A 477 -39.13 3.01 3.99
N LEU A 478 -37.95 3.15 3.43
CA LEU A 478 -36.94 4.09 3.91
C LEU A 478 -36.74 5.19 2.86
N PHE A 479 -37.03 6.44 3.21
CA PHE A 479 -36.97 7.59 2.30
C PHE A 479 -37.71 7.37 0.96
N GLY A 480 -38.87 6.69 1.02
CA GLY A 480 -39.70 6.39 -0.16
C GLY A 480 -39.32 5.12 -0.94
N SER A 481 -38.17 4.51 -0.69
CA SER A 481 -37.74 3.25 -1.31
C SER A 481 -38.20 2.04 -0.49
N ALA A 482 -38.59 0.95 -1.16
CA ALA A 482 -38.94 -0.30 -0.51
C ALA A 482 -37.71 -0.86 0.22
N ALA A 483 -37.92 -1.38 1.41
CA ALA A 483 -36.89 -2.00 2.24
C ALA A 483 -37.51 -3.03 3.17
N THR A 484 -36.71 -4.01 3.61
CA THR A 484 -37.03 -4.87 4.75
C THR A 484 -36.41 -4.26 6.00
N GLN A 485 -37.23 -3.95 6.99
CA GLN A 485 -36.74 -3.54 8.30
C GLN A 485 -36.63 -4.76 9.22
N THR A 486 -35.44 -4.94 9.81
CA THR A 486 -35.25 -5.90 10.91
C THR A 486 -35.29 -5.22 12.25
N LEU A 487 -35.69 -5.95 13.29
CA LEU A 487 -35.53 -5.58 14.69
C LEU A 487 -34.93 -6.78 15.43
N GLU A 488 -33.73 -6.58 15.98
CA GLU A 488 -32.85 -7.66 16.47
C GLU A 488 -32.51 -7.42 17.96
N PRO A 489 -33.39 -7.78 18.90
CA PRO A 489 -33.03 -7.79 20.32
C PRO A 489 -32.01 -8.92 20.58
N ARG A 490 -30.97 -8.59 21.38
CA ARG A 490 -29.93 -9.52 21.81
C ARG A 490 -29.67 -9.38 23.30
N LEU A 491 -29.60 -10.50 23.98
CA LEU A 491 -29.28 -10.59 25.40
C LEU A 491 -28.05 -11.49 25.56
N PHE A 492 -27.06 -11.01 26.32
CA PHE A 492 -25.85 -11.75 26.58
C PHE A 492 -25.55 -11.74 28.09
N TYR A 493 -25.71 -12.88 28.73
CA TYR A 493 -25.43 -13.06 30.13
C TYR A 493 -24.07 -13.70 30.33
N VAL A 494 -23.30 -13.23 31.34
CA VAL A 494 -21.99 -13.77 31.71
C VAL A 494 -21.91 -13.92 33.21
N ARG A 495 -21.42 -15.08 33.66
CA ARG A 495 -21.07 -15.39 35.04
C ARG A 495 -19.63 -15.89 35.12
N THR A 496 -18.79 -15.18 35.86
CA THR A 496 -17.40 -15.54 36.19
C THR A 496 -17.19 -15.29 37.69
N PRO A 497 -16.82 -16.28 38.50
CA PRO A 497 -16.56 -16.06 39.92
C PRO A 497 -15.35 -15.17 40.13
N TYR A 498 -15.40 -14.37 41.18
CA TYR A 498 -14.23 -13.58 41.60
C TYR A 498 -13.11 -14.50 42.07
N LYS A 499 -11.89 -14.15 41.68
CA LYS A 499 -10.64 -14.65 42.28
C LYS A 499 -9.66 -13.50 42.36
N ASP A 500 -8.96 -13.39 43.49
CA ASP A 500 -7.92 -12.40 43.65
C ASP A 500 -6.80 -12.64 42.63
N GLN A 501 -6.37 -11.57 41.97
CA GLN A 501 -5.38 -11.57 40.90
C GLN A 501 -4.35 -10.45 41.05
N ASP A 502 -4.29 -9.78 42.20
CA ASP A 502 -3.44 -8.60 42.42
C ASP A 502 -1.95 -8.97 42.32
N ASP A 503 -1.58 -10.15 42.82
CA ASP A 503 -0.19 -10.67 42.77
C ASP A 503 0.22 -11.21 41.37
N PHE A 504 -0.74 -11.33 40.42
CA PHE A 504 -0.41 -11.86 39.09
C PHE A 504 0.30 -10.81 38.24
N PRO A 505 1.30 -11.20 37.45
CA PRO A 505 2.02 -10.26 36.58
C PRO A 505 1.07 -9.62 35.51
N LEU A 506 1.52 -8.52 34.95
CA LEU A 506 0.89 -7.83 33.81
C LEU A 506 1.84 -7.85 32.63
N PHE A 507 1.90 -8.97 31.92
CA PHE A 507 2.79 -9.13 30.76
C PHE A 507 2.20 -8.54 29.48
N ASP A 508 0.92 -8.86 29.17
CA ASP A 508 0.30 -8.50 27.90
C ASP A 508 -1.17 -8.09 28.04
N THR A 509 -1.63 -7.88 29.26
CA THR A 509 -3.03 -7.55 29.51
C THR A 509 -3.27 -6.05 29.48
N ALA A 510 -4.33 -5.68 28.77
CA ALA A 510 -4.90 -4.35 28.79
C ALA A 510 -6.44 -4.44 28.82
N GLU A 511 -7.06 -3.43 29.43
CA GLU A 511 -8.52 -3.31 29.34
C GLU A 511 -8.94 -2.91 27.93
N THR A 512 -9.96 -3.59 27.40
CA THR A 512 -10.48 -3.29 26.05
C THR A 512 -11.25 -1.97 26.02
N GLY A 513 -11.16 -1.27 24.90
CA GLY A 513 -12.01 -0.08 24.70
C GLY A 513 -13.48 -0.45 24.68
N PHE A 514 -14.34 0.50 25.06
CA PHE A 514 -15.79 0.30 25.09
C PHE A 514 -16.37 0.40 23.67
N SER A 515 -16.85 -0.72 23.14
CA SER A 515 -17.47 -0.79 21.82
C SER A 515 -18.63 -1.80 21.80
N TYR A 516 -19.43 -1.79 20.74
CA TYR A 516 -20.52 -2.76 20.59
C TYR A 516 -20.00 -4.21 20.65
N ALA A 517 -18.89 -4.52 19.99
CA ALA A 517 -18.32 -5.86 20.01
C ALA A 517 -17.84 -6.26 21.41
N GLN A 518 -17.24 -5.33 22.15
CA GLN A 518 -16.71 -5.59 23.50
C GLN A 518 -17.81 -5.79 24.56
N LEU A 519 -19.00 -5.27 24.31
CA LEU A 519 -20.14 -5.51 25.19
C LEU A 519 -20.60 -6.98 25.18
N PHE A 520 -20.25 -7.73 24.13
CA PHE A 520 -20.61 -9.15 23.95
C PHE A 520 -19.41 -10.10 24.08
N THR A 521 -18.46 -9.75 24.93
CA THR A 521 -17.32 -10.62 25.31
C THR A 521 -17.42 -11.04 26.75
N GLU A 522 -16.93 -12.26 27.05
CA GLU A 522 -16.91 -12.82 28.40
C GLU A 522 -15.90 -12.12 29.31
N ASN A 523 -14.78 -11.66 28.75
CA ASN A 523 -13.72 -10.96 29.47
C ASN A 523 -13.55 -9.55 28.93
N ARG A 524 -13.42 -8.55 29.83
CA ARG A 524 -13.15 -7.17 29.45
C ARG A 524 -11.68 -6.87 29.18
N TYR A 525 -10.80 -7.81 29.50
CA TYR A 525 -9.36 -7.70 29.25
C TYR A 525 -8.98 -8.47 28.00
N VAL A 526 -8.02 -7.93 27.24
CA VAL A 526 -7.22 -8.68 26.26
C VAL A 526 -5.99 -9.26 26.96
N GLY A 527 -5.31 -10.20 26.31
CA GLY A 527 -4.18 -10.93 26.90
C GLY A 527 -4.64 -12.03 27.85
N GLY A 528 -3.70 -12.58 28.62
CA GLY A 528 -3.95 -13.74 29.44
C GLY A 528 -3.83 -13.52 30.96
N ASP A 529 -3.38 -12.34 31.40
CA ASP A 529 -3.01 -12.14 32.80
C ASP A 529 -4.19 -11.77 33.69
N ARG A 530 -5.21 -11.12 33.14
CA ARG A 530 -6.41 -10.75 33.88
C ARG A 530 -7.66 -11.35 33.27
N VAL A 531 -8.54 -11.89 34.12
CA VAL A 531 -9.88 -12.34 33.77
C VAL A 531 -10.86 -11.60 34.68
N SER A 532 -11.76 -10.85 34.08
CA SER A 532 -12.77 -10.10 34.84
C SER A 532 -13.73 -11.06 35.54
N ASP A 533 -14.00 -10.83 36.83
CA ASP A 533 -15.18 -11.35 37.46
C ASP A 533 -16.45 -10.73 36.82
N ALA A 534 -17.50 -11.51 36.71
CA ALA A 534 -18.70 -11.07 36.04
C ALA A 534 -19.95 -11.74 36.63
N ASN A 535 -20.96 -10.95 36.83
CA ASN A 535 -22.37 -11.34 36.96
C ASN A 535 -23.16 -10.24 36.29
N GLN A 536 -23.33 -10.38 34.97
CA GLN A 536 -23.75 -9.26 34.13
C GLN A 536 -24.65 -9.70 33.00
N LEU A 537 -25.52 -8.80 32.57
CA LEU A 537 -26.39 -8.95 31.40
C LEU A 537 -26.15 -7.77 30.46
N THR A 538 -25.74 -8.05 29.23
CA THR A 538 -25.72 -7.05 28.16
C THR A 538 -27.04 -7.20 27.37
N ALA A 539 -27.76 -6.08 27.23
CA ALA A 539 -28.94 -5.97 26.39
C ALA A 539 -28.65 -5.04 25.22
N ALA A 540 -28.99 -5.47 24.02
CA ALA A 540 -28.90 -4.65 22.83
C ALA A 540 -30.12 -4.79 21.94
N LEU A 541 -30.37 -3.75 21.17
CA LEU A 541 -31.39 -3.73 20.12
C LEU A 541 -30.75 -3.15 18.87
N VAL A 542 -30.77 -3.93 17.78
CA VAL A 542 -30.31 -3.50 16.47
C VAL A 542 -31.50 -3.41 15.54
N SER A 543 -31.57 -2.39 14.71
CA SER A 543 -32.53 -2.29 13.62
C SER A 543 -31.78 -1.99 12.33
N ARG A 544 -32.09 -2.77 11.29
CA ARG A 544 -31.50 -2.60 9.96
C ARG A 544 -32.58 -2.34 8.94
N TYR A 545 -32.23 -1.56 7.93
CA TYR A 545 -33.04 -1.40 6.72
C TYR A 545 -32.24 -1.98 5.54
N ILE A 546 -32.77 -3.02 4.94
CA ILE A 546 -32.12 -3.79 3.87
C ILE A 546 -32.90 -3.56 2.58
N GLU A 547 -32.20 -3.12 1.53
CA GLU A 547 -32.79 -2.92 0.20
C GLU A 547 -33.12 -4.25 -0.48
N PRO A 548 -33.98 -4.29 -1.51
CA PRO A 548 -34.35 -5.54 -2.20
C PRO A 548 -33.17 -6.30 -2.83
N ASP A 549 -32.06 -5.62 -3.11
CA ASP A 549 -30.81 -6.22 -3.60
C ASP A 549 -29.93 -6.85 -2.48
N GLY A 550 -30.40 -6.80 -1.23
CA GLY A 550 -29.70 -7.29 -0.05
C GLY A 550 -28.70 -6.30 0.58
N ALA A 551 -28.56 -5.10 0.03
CA ALA A 551 -27.65 -4.09 0.61
C ALA A 551 -28.22 -3.47 1.88
N GLU A 552 -27.43 -3.43 2.96
CA GLU A 552 -27.79 -2.72 4.19
C GLU A 552 -27.71 -1.21 3.96
N ARG A 553 -28.85 -0.53 4.08
CA ARG A 553 -28.94 0.92 3.85
C ARG A 553 -28.78 1.73 5.13
N LEU A 554 -29.32 1.25 6.22
CA LEU A 554 -29.23 1.89 7.53
C LEU A 554 -29.16 0.82 8.61
N ARG A 555 -28.25 1.00 9.54
CA ARG A 555 -28.15 0.22 10.77
C ARG A 555 -28.14 1.15 11.96
N MET A 556 -28.96 0.83 12.96
CA MET A 556 -29.00 1.53 14.25
C MET A 556 -28.84 0.51 15.36
N ALA A 557 -28.10 0.84 16.39
CA ALA A 557 -27.88 -0.02 17.54
C ALA A 557 -27.88 0.78 18.83
N ILE A 558 -28.49 0.20 19.85
CA ILE A 558 -28.42 0.66 21.23
C ILE A 558 -28.02 -0.53 22.10
N ALA A 559 -27.06 -0.34 23.01
CA ALA A 559 -26.61 -1.41 23.88
C ALA A 559 -26.18 -0.87 25.25
N GLN A 560 -26.43 -1.66 26.30
CA GLN A 560 -26.00 -1.36 27.65
C GLN A 560 -25.75 -2.69 28.42
N ARG A 561 -24.77 -2.67 29.33
CA ARG A 561 -24.48 -3.78 30.24
C ARG A 561 -24.97 -3.44 31.64
N PHE A 562 -25.63 -4.38 32.28
CA PHE A 562 -26.12 -4.30 33.65
C PHE A 562 -25.29 -5.24 34.53
N TYR A 563 -24.75 -4.74 35.62
CA TYR A 563 -23.96 -5.49 36.58
C TYR A 563 -24.87 -5.87 37.76
N PHE A 564 -24.99 -7.18 38.05
CA PHE A 564 -25.71 -7.70 39.23
C PHE A 564 -24.80 -7.75 40.44
N ASP A 565 -23.49 -7.95 40.22
CA ASP A 565 -22.43 -7.82 41.22
C ASP A 565 -21.42 -6.78 40.74
N GLU A 566 -20.86 -5.96 41.63
CA GLU A 566 -19.80 -5.04 41.26
C GLU A 566 -18.52 -5.79 40.88
N PRO A 567 -17.92 -5.54 39.66
CA PRO A 567 -16.65 -6.11 39.31
C PRO A 567 -15.55 -5.69 40.31
N ARG A 568 -14.76 -6.68 40.76
CA ARG A 568 -13.69 -6.45 41.75
C ARG A 568 -12.30 -6.46 41.13
N VAL A 569 -12.09 -7.25 40.08
CA VAL A 569 -10.80 -7.33 39.35
C VAL A 569 -10.54 -6.02 38.63
N GLY A 570 -9.44 -5.31 38.97
CA GLY A 570 -9.05 -4.05 38.32
C GLY A 570 -9.86 -2.83 38.73
N ARG A 571 -10.59 -2.88 39.82
CA ARG A 571 -11.43 -1.79 40.36
C ARG A 571 -10.74 -0.44 40.51
N THR A 572 -9.42 -0.44 40.68
CA THR A 572 -8.61 0.78 40.88
C THR A 572 -8.49 1.66 39.64
N LEU A 573 -8.82 1.16 38.44
CA LEU A 573 -8.54 1.87 37.19
C LEU A 573 -9.71 2.71 36.64
N THR A 574 -10.96 2.44 36.98
CA THR A 574 -12.08 3.11 36.29
C THR A 574 -13.16 3.76 37.15
N GLY A 575 -13.41 3.32 38.38
CA GLY A 575 -14.39 3.93 39.31
C GLY A 575 -15.83 4.08 38.78
N ARG A 576 -16.16 3.55 37.60
CA ARG A 576 -17.38 3.83 36.82
C ARG A 576 -18.49 2.78 36.93
N GLU A 577 -18.22 1.63 37.51
CA GLU A 577 -19.05 0.46 37.33
C GLU A 577 -19.93 0.15 38.53
N THR A 578 -20.88 1.04 38.82
CA THR A 578 -21.94 0.75 39.79
C THR A 578 -23.25 0.48 39.05
N GLY A 579 -23.71 -0.76 39.05
CA GLY A 579 -25.00 -1.19 38.54
C GLY A 579 -25.17 -1.27 37.01
N ARG A 580 -24.57 -0.37 36.24
CA ARG A 580 -24.69 -0.36 34.76
C ARG A 580 -23.51 0.32 34.08
N SER A 581 -23.19 -0.14 32.86
CA SER A 581 -22.21 0.52 32.00
C SER A 581 -22.74 1.81 31.40
N ASP A 582 -21.86 2.53 30.72
CA ASP A 582 -22.27 3.58 29.79
C ASP A 582 -23.23 3.02 28.73
N LEU A 583 -24.13 3.86 28.26
CA LEU A 583 -25.04 3.54 27.15
C LEU A 583 -24.30 3.75 25.83
N LEU A 584 -24.31 2.74 24.95
CA LEU A 584 -23.78 2.83 23.61
C LEU A 584 -24.90 3.05 22.61
N LEU A 585 -24.77 4.08 21.80
CA LEU A 585 -25.61 4.36 20.64
C LEU A 585 -24.74 4.31 19.40
N ALA A 586 -25.19 3.64 18.35
CA ALA A 586 -24.49 3.61 17.07
C ALA A 586 -25.47 3.68 15.92
N ALA A 587 -25.11 4.38 14.86
CA ALA A 587 -25.87 4.44 13.62
C ALA A 587 -24.91 4.55 12.45
N SER A 588 -25.13 3.76 11.40
CA SER A 588 -24.31 3.80 10.20
C SER A 588 -25.13 3.44 8.97
N GLY A 589 -24.75 3.97 7.81
CA GLY A 589 -25.44 3.63 6.60
C GLY A 589 -25.33 4.68 5.49
N ARG A 590 -26.11 4.44 4.45
CA ARG A 590 -26.26 5.32 3.29
C ARG A 590 -27.65 5.97 3.31
N ILE A 591 -27.77 7.11 3.95
CA ILE A 591 -29.09 7.80 4.10
C ILE A 591 -29.65 8.21 2.75
N ILE A 592 -28.82 8.85 1.93
CA ILE A 592 -29.13 9.31 0.57
C ILE A 592 -28.08 8.75 -0.37
N ASN A 593 -28.41 8.59 -1.65
CA ASN A 593 -27.44 8.13 -2.64
C ASN A 593 -26.15 8.98 -2.55
N HIS A 594 -24.99 8.28 -2.51
CA HIS A 594 -23.67 8.88 -2.38
C HIS A 594 -23.29 9.47 -1.02
N TRP A 595 -24.18 9.46 -0.01
CA TRP A 595 -23.88 9.90 1.34
C TRP A 595 -23.79 8.70 2.28
N ASN A 596 -22.59 8.46 2.81
CA ASN A 596 -22.38 7.48 3.88
C ASN A 596 -22.11 8.23 5.17
N PHE A 597 -22.70 7.74 6.25
CA PHE A 597 -22.44 8.26 7.59
C PHE A 597 -22.16 7.11 8.54
N ASP A 598 -21.38 7.40 9.57
CA ASP A 598 -21.18 6.58 10.75
C ASP A 598 -21.18 7.46 11.99
N SER A 599 -21.82 6.98 13.02
CA SER A 599 -21.96 7.70 14.28
C SER A 599 -21.95 6.71 15.43
N SER A 600 -21.16 7.00 16.45
CA SER A 600 -21.19 6.27 17.72
C SER A 600 -21.08 7.23 18.89
N VAL A 601 -21.85 6.98 19.94
CA VAL A 601 -21.87 7.77 21.16
C VAL A 601 -21.85 6.84 22.37
N GLN A 602 -20.91 7.05 23.26
CA GLN A 602 -20.83 6.46 24.57
C GLN A 602 -21.29 7.48 25.59
N TYR A 603 -22.44 7.24 26.19
CA TYR A 603 -23.07 8.14 27.14
C TYR A 603 -22.98 7.60 28.57
N ASP A 604 -22.29 8.34 29.41
CA ASP A 604 -22.18 8.08 30.84
C ASP A 604 -23.46 8.52 31.52
N ALA A 605 -24.31 7.54 31.83
CA ALA A 605 -25.64 7.83 32.47
C ALA A 605 -25.50 8.22 33.94
N THR A 606 -24.39 7.94 34.60
CA THR A 606 -24.11 8.30 35.99
C THR A 606 -23.77 9.78 36.09
N ASN A 607 -22.87 10.26 35.26
CA ASN A 607 -22.43 11.64 35.19
C ASN A 607 -23.26 12.49 34.19
N LYS A 608 -24.28 11.90 33.55
CA LYS A 608 -25.18 12.55 32.59
C LYS A 608 -24.43 13.32 31.50
N SER A 609 -23.36 12.71 30.94
CA SER A 609 -22.48 13.36 30.00
C SER A 609 -21.92 12.38 28.97
N VAL A 610 -21.54 12.90 27.80
CA VAL A 610 -20.88 12.08 26.77
C VAL A 610 -19.45 11.79 27.19
N TYR A 611 -19.09 10.51 27.17
CA TYR A 611 -17.72 10.06 27.43
C TYR A 611 -16.88 10.02 26.16
N ALA A 612 -17.41 9.41 25.10
CA ALA A 612 -16.76 9.36 23.80
C ALA A 612 -17.79 9.47 22.68
N GLN A 613 -17.43 10.10 21.59
CA GLN A 613 -18.26 10.13 20.39
C GLN A 613 -17.40 10.22 19.13
N ASN A 614 -17.88 9.58 18.08
CA ASN A 614 -17.33 9.63 16.73
C ASN A 614 -18.46 9.85 15.74
N HIS A 615 -18.33 10.84 14.87
CA HIS A 615 -19.28 11.15 13.82
C HIS A 615 -18.54 11.36 12.51
N GLY A 616 -18.81 10.51 11.54
CA GLY A 616 -18.21 10.54 10.21
C GLY A 616 -19.25 10.71 9.12
N VAL A 617 -18.96 11.53 8.13
CA VAL A 617 -19.79 11.71 6.94
C VAL A 617 -18.89 11.69 5.72
N ARG A 618 -19.27 10.90 4.71
CA ARG A 618 -18.60 10.85 3.41
C ARG A 618 -19.60 11.05 2.29
N TRP A 619 -19.30 11.98 1.43
CA TRP A 619 -20.09 12.26 0.22
C TRP A 619 -19.26 11.99 -1.04
N THR A 620 -19.75 11.07 -1.89
CA THR A 620 -19.07 10.63 -3.12
C THR A 620 -20.05 10.71 -4.31
N PRO A 621 -20.39 11.91 -4.79
CA PRO A 621 -21.44 12.08 -5.82
C PRO A 621 -21.00 11.62 -7.22
N GLY A 622 -19.77 11.20 -7.42
CA GLY A 622 -19.25 10.72 -8.70
C GLY A 622 -17.74 10.53 -8.69
N LEU A 623 -17.21 10.14 -9.83
CA LEU A 623 -15.77 9.99 -10.03
C LEU A 623 -15.02 11.29 -9.69
N LEU A 624 -13.89 11.18 -9.01
CA LEU A 624 -13.02 12.30 -8.62
C LEU A 624 -13.71 13.34 -7.73
N LYS A 625 -14.78 12.94 -7.03
CA LYS A 625 -15.52 13.79 -6.10
C LYS A 625 -15.68 13.06 -4.78
N VAL A 626 -14.99 13.51 -3.77
CA VAL A 626 -15.16 13.02 -2.40
C VAL A 626 -15.03 14.18 -1.42
N LEU A 627 -15.92 14.20 -0.45
CA LEU A 627 -15.86 15.08 0.72
C LEU A 627 -16.03 14.20 1.97
N ASN A 628 -15.11 14.31 2.90
CA ASN A 628 -15.18 13.65 4.19
C ASN A 628 -15.18 14.70 5.29
N ALA A 629 -15.99 14.48 6.31
CA ALA A 629 -15.96 15.23 7.57
C ALA A 629 -16.07 14.24 8.73
N GLU A 630 -15.18 14.36 9.70
CA GLU A 630 -15.16 13.49 10.88
C GLU A 630 -14.95 14.33 12.15
N TYR A 631 -15.68 14.01 13.19
CA TYR A 631 -15.51 14.58 14.52
C TYR A 631 -15.31 13.46 15.53
N ARG A 632 -14.22 13.51 16.28
CA ARG A 632 -13.85 12.53 17.32
C ARG A 632 -13.63 13.22 18.65
N TYR A 633 -14.22 12.68 19.68
CA TYR A 633 -14.10 13.17 21.05
C TYR A 633 -13.97 12.00 22.03
N VAL A 634 -13.01 12.08 22.91
CA VAL A 634 -12.91 11.24 24.13
C VAL A 634 -12.60 12.16 25.29
N ARG A 635 -13.40 12.06 26.36
CA ARG A 635 -13.26 12.88 27.58
C ARG A 635 -11.83 12.83 28.09
N ASP A 636 -11.29 13.98 28.44
CA ASP A 636 -9.94 14.18 29.02
C ASP A 636 -8.76 13.69 28.13
N SER A 637 -9.04 13.15 26.96
CA SER A 637 -8.04 12.65 26.03
C SER A 637 -7.87 13.54 24.80
N PHE A 638 -8.82 13.54 23.89
CA PHE A 638 -8.73 14.36 22.69
C PHE A 638 -10.10 14.85 22.18
N ARG A 639 -10.06 15.90 21.38
CA ARG A 639 -11.22 16.44 20.68
C ARG A 639 -10.79 16.98 19.32
N ASN A 640 -11.04 16.22 18.26
CA ASN A 640 -10.51 16.50 16.93
C ASN A 640 -11.63 16.63 15.88
N ALA A 641 -11.43 17.53 14.94
CA ALA A 641 -12.26 17.65 13.75
C ALA A 641 -11.37 17.48 12.51
N ASP A 642 -11.79 16.63 11.59
CA ASP A 642 -11.10 16.34 10.34
C ASP A 642 -12.02 16.63 9.17
N VAL A 643 -11.52 17.34 8.15
CA VAL A 643 -12.22 17.55 6.87
C VAL A 643 -11.23 17.27 5.75
N SER A 644 -11.64 16.47 4.75
CA SER A 644 -10.82 16.25 3.57
C SER A 644 -11.67 16.15 2.31
N ALA A 645 -11.10 16.56 1.17
CA ALA A 645 -11.83 16.59 -0.09
C ALA A 645 -10.91 16.39 -1.29
N GLN A 646 -11.46 15.77 -2.32
CA GLN A 646 -11.02 15.87 -3.71
C GLN A 646 -12.20 16.36 -4.54
N TRP A 647 -12.03 17.45 -5.28
CA TRP A 647 -13.12 18.07 -6.01
C TRP A 647 -12.68 18.71 -7.32
N PRO A 648 -13.44 18.54 -8.42
CA PRO A 648 -13.21 19.29 -9.66
C PRO A 648 -13.58 20.78 -9.42
N LEU A 649 -12.61 21.66 -9.59
CA LEU A 649 -12.79 23.10 -9.43
C LEU A 649 -13.24 23.76 -10.75
N TRP A 650 -12.56 23.40 -11.85
CA TRP A 650 -12.83 23.86 -13.20
C TRP A 650 -12.62 22.72 -14.20
N LYS A 651 -12.81 22.96 -15.48
CA LYS A 651 -12.40 22.04 -16.54
C LYS A 651 -10.92 21.65 -16.33
N ARG A 652 -10.63 20.34 -16.17
CA ARG A 652 -9.28 19.77 -16.02
C ARG A 652 -8.55 20.11 -14.70
N TRP A 653 -9.10 20.97 -13.81
CA TRP A 653 -8.52 21.30 -12.51
C TRP A 653 -9.26 20.62 -11.36
N TYR A 654 -8.51 20.01 -10.47
CA TYR A 654 -9.01 19.34 -9.28
C TYR A 654 -8.29 19.90 -8.05
N GLY A 655 -9.04 20.24 -7.04
CA GLY A 655 -8.51 20.61 -5.73
C GLY A 655 -8.50 19.40 -4.83
N VAL A 656 -7.46 19.30 -4.01
CA VAL A 656 -7.31 18.30 -2.96
C VAL A 656 -6.94 19.01 -1.66
N GLY A 657 -7.52 18.58 -0.55
CA GLY A 657 -7.22 19.19 0.73
C GLY A 657 -7.63 18.34 1.91
N ARG A 658 -6.91 18.54 3.03
CA ARG A 658 -7.25 18.00 4.33
C ARG A 658 -6.85 18.98 5.41
N ILE A 659 -7.68 19.09 6.42
CA ILE A 659 -7.36 19.74 7.67
C ILE A 659 -7.80 18.85 8.83
N SER A 660 -6.87 18.54 9.72
CA SER A 660 -7.12 17.90 11.01
C SER A 660 -6.80 18.90 12.10
N TYR A 661 -7.75 19.22 12.95
CA TYR A 661 -7.68 20.26 13.96
C TYR A 661 -7.97 19.69 15.35
N SER A 662 -7.07 19.92 16.30
CA SER A 662 -7.34 19.67 17.73
C SER A 662 -8.13 20.82 18.32
N LEU A 663 -9.41 20.57 18.63
CA LEU A 663 -10.27 21.51 19.32
C LEU A 663 -9.94 21.66 20.82
N ARG A 664 -9.18 20.69 21.37
CA ARG A 664 -8.68 20.73 22.75
C ARG A 664 -7.45 21.62 22.86
N ASP A 665 -6.46 21.40 21.98
CA ASP A 665 -5.15 22.07 22.04
C ASP A 665 -5.12 23.34 21.17
N HIS A 666 -6.23 23.65 20.47
CA HIS A 666 -6.40 24.78 19.56
C HIS A 666 -5.30 24.87 18.50
N LYS A 667 -4.90 23.70 17.92
CA LYS A 667 -3.84 23.64 16.92
C LYS A 667 -4.20 22.75 15.73
N VAL A 668 -3.62 23.07 14.57
CA VAL A 668 -3.69 22.21 13.39
C VAL A 668 -2.73 21.03 13.59
N LEU A 669 -3.26 19.80 13.54
CA LEU A 669 -2.48 18.57 13.63
C LEU A 669 -1.90 18.20 12.27
N GLU A 670 -2.71 18.31 11.22
CA GLU A 670 -2.33 18.10 9.82
C GLU A 670 -3.08 19.08 8.93
N GLY A 671 -2.37 19.70 8.01
CA GLY A 671 -2.92 20.51 6.92
C GLY A 671 -2.31 20.05 5.61
N LEU A 672 -3.13 19.77 4.61
CA LEU A 672 -2.74 19.44 3.23
C LEU A 672 -3.58 20.31 2.30
N VAL A 673 -2.94 20.96 1.35
CA VAL A 673 -3.61 21.63 0.24
C VAL A 673 -2.86 21.33 -1.04
N GLY A 674 -3.60 21.04 -2.09
CA GLY A 674 -2.99 20.76 -3.39
C GLY A 674 -3.96 20.95 -4.54
N PHE A 675 -3.38 21.00 -5.74
CA PHE A 675 -4.08 21.11 -6.99
C PHE A 675 -3.54 20.09 -7.98
N GLU A 676 -4.43 19.55 -8.79
CA GLU A 676 -4.10 18.65 -9.89
C GLU A 676 -4.71 19.21 -11.18
N TYR A 677 -3.93 19.22 -12.24
CA TYR A 677 -4.38 19.57 -13.58
C TYR A 677 -4.21 18.36 -14.50
N LYS A 678 -5.30 17.92 -15.15
CA LYS A 678 -5.30 16.80 -16.10
C LYS A 678 -5.44 17.30 -17.51
N ALA A 679 -4.37 17.25 -18.27
CA ALA A 679 -4.39 17.39 -19.73
C ALA A 679 -4.57 16.01 -20.40
N ASP A 680 -4.60 15.98 -21.71
CA ASP A 680 -4.80 14.76 -22.47
C ASP A 680 -3.58 13.83 -22.39
N CYS A 681 -2.37 14.39 -22.42
CA CYS A 681 -1.10 13.65 -22.41
C CYS A 681 -0.15 13.97 -21.26
N TRP A 682 -0.59 14.74 -20.26
CA TRP A 682 0.20 15.02 -19.05
C TRP A 682 -0.69 15.39 -17.87
N ILE A 683 -0.14 15.23 -16.68
CA ILE A 683 -0.80 15.63 -15.43
C ILE A 683 0.20 16.44 -14.60
N PHE A 684 -0.25 17.58 -14.10
CA PHE A 684 0.49 18.38 -13.15
C PHE A 684 -0.15 18.32 -11.78
N ARG A 685 0.68 18.16 -10.75
CA ARG A 685 0.25 18.14 -9.34
C ARG A 685 1.14 19.07 -8.54
N MET A 686 0.57 19.86 -7.68
CA MET A 686 1.30 20.68 -6.71
C MET A 686 0.57 20.72 -5.39
N GLY A 687 1.31 20.90 -4.31
CA GLY A 687 0.71 21.05 -2.99
C GLY A 687 1.73 21.32 -1.90
N ALA A 688 1.17 21.55 -0.71
CA ALA A 688 1.93 21.69 0.51
C ALA A 688 1.24 20.91 1.64
N GLN A 689 2.06 20.29 2.49
CA GLN A 689 1.60 19.54 3.67
C GLN A 689 2.37 20.06 4.89
N ARG A 690 1.64 20.22 5.98
CA ARG A 690 2.20 20.51 7.30
C ARG A 690 1.58 19.56 8.31
N PHE A 691 2.39 18.92 9.14
CA PHE A 691 1.91 18.03 10.20
C PHE A 691 2.79 18.07 11.44
N VAL A 692 2.20 17.71 12.56
CA VAL A 692 2.88 17.58 13.85
C VAL A 692 3.64 16.26 13.87
N THR A 693 4.94 16.30 14.14
CA THR A 693 5.80 15.10 14.23
C THR A 693 6.03 14.65 15.66
N THR A 694 6.12 15.61 16.58
CA THR A 694 6.19 15.38 18.03
C THR A 694 5.34 16.44 18.75
N ALA A 695 5.20 16.35 20.06
CA ALA A 695 4.44 17.33 20.86
C ALA A 695 4.84 18.79 20.58
N GLN A 696 6.10 19.05 20.24
CA GLN A 696 6.67 20.39 20.03
C GLN A 696 7.18 20.66 18.61
N ALA A 697 7.16 19.67 17.72
CA ALA A 697 7.73 19.80 16.39
C ALA A 697 6.71 19.60 15.27
N THR A 698 6.86 20.37 14.21
CA THR A 698 6.06 20.25 12.99
C THR A 698 6.97 20.06 11.79
N SER A 699 6.55 19.25 10.82
CA SER A 699 7.18 19.12 9.52
C SER A 699 6.33 19.84 8.48
N THR A 700 6.96 20.62 7.62
CA THR A 700 6.30 21.27 6.47
C THR A 700 7.05 20.85 5.21
N SER A 701 6.33 20.42 4.20
CA SER A 701 6.88 20.07 2.89
C SER A 701 6.02 20.64 1.78
N SER A 702 6.67 21.09 0.72
CA SER A 702 6.03 21.49 -0.53
C SER A 702 6.48 20.54 -1.62
N PHE A 703 5.58 20.22 -2.52
CA PHE A 703 5.84 19.28 -3.60
C PHE A 703 5.13 19.72 -4.89
N PHE A 704 5.73 19.37 -6.02
CA PHE A 704 5.07 19.42 -7.32
C PHE A 704 5.50 18.23 -8.18
N GLN A 705 4.68 17.83 -9.13
CA GLN A 705 4.95 16.73 -10.04
C GLN A 705 4.33 17.02 -11.41
N LEU A 706 5.15 16.88 -12.45
CA LEU A 706 4.71 16.83 -13.84
C LEU A 706 4.84 15.39 -14.33
N GLU A 707 3.72 14.75 -14.60
CA GLU A 707 3.64 13.41 -15.17
C GLU A 707 3.44 13.53 -16.68
N LEU A 708 4.41 13.06 -17.46
CA LEU A 708 4.35 12.97 -18.91
C LEU A 708 3.88 11.56 -19.27
N ASN A 709 2.66 11.44 -19.79
CA ASN A 709 2.05 10.13 -20.04
C ASN A 709 2.91 9.32 -21.01
N GLY A 710 3.21 8.07 -20.68
CA GLY A 710 4.01 7.17 -21.48
C GLY A 710 5.54 7.42 -21.45
N LEU A 711 6.02 8.44 -20.74
CA LEU A 711 7.46 8.67 -20.62
C LEU A 711 7.92 8.63 -19.16
N SER A 712 7.53 9.60 -18.33
CA SER A 712 8.11 9.77 -17.01
C SER A 712 7.31 10.71 -16.12
N ARG A 713 7.66 10.73 -14.81
CA ARG A 713 7.19 11.71 -13.84
C ARG A 713 8.38 12.58 -13.40
N LEU A 714 8.24 13.87 -13.54
CA LEU A 714 9.26 14.85 -13.14
C LEU A 714 8.70 15.70 -11.99
N GLY A 715 9.48 15.97 -10.94
CA GLY A 715 8.93 16.84 -9.90
C GLY A 715 9.68 16.84 -8.56
N LEU A 716 9.06 17.48 -7.59
CA LEU A 716 9.52 17.64 -6.21
C LEU A 716 8.60 16.84 -5.29
N GLY A 717 9.15 15.94 -4.48
CA GLY A 717 8.38 15.11 -3.55
C GLY A 717 7.46 14.11 -4.26
N ASN A 718 6.57 13.47 -3.50
CA ASN A 718 5.57 12.55 -4.03
C ASN A 718 4.14 13.02 -3.66
N PRO A 719 3.58 13.99 -4.42
CA PRO A 719 2.24 14.52 -4.13
C PRO A 719 1.16 13.45 -4.20
N LEU A 720 1.29 12.49 -5.12
CA LEU A 720 0.30 11.43 -5.29
C LEU A 720 0.17 10.55 -4.04
N GLU A 721 1.29 10.23 -3.41
CA GLU A 721 1.30 9.47 -2.16
C GLU A 721 0.69 10.27 -1.01
N ALA A 722 1.04 11.55 -0.89
CA ALA A 722 0.49 12.44 0.11
C ALA A 722 -1.04 12.54 -0.02
N PHE A 723 -1.57 12.75 -1.23
CA PHE A 723 -3.02 12.82 -1.47
C PHE A 723 -3.72 11.52 -1.18
N TYR A 724 -3.17 10.40 -1.65
CA TYR A 724 -3.76 9.07 -1.48
C TYR A 724 -3.83 8.64 0.00
N LYS A 725 -2.78 8.92 0.76
CA LYS A 725 -2.74 8.56 2.20
C LYS A 725 -3.56 9.50 3.08
N SER A 726 -3.67 10.78 2.70
CA SER A 726 -4.36 11.77 3.52
C SER A 726 -5.85 11.91 3.23
N ILE A 727 -6.33 11.52 2.05
CA ILE A 727 -7.74 11.70 1.67
C ILE A 727 -8.43 10.35 1.46
N PRO A 728 -9.25 9.88 2.41
CA PRO A 728 -10.02 8.66 2.25
C PRO A 728 -10.97 8.73 1.04
N GLY A 729 -10.86 7.76 0.14
CA GLY A 729 -11.66 7.75 -1.10
C GLY A 729 -11.10 8.59 -2.25
N TYR A 730 -9.87 9.10 -2.12
CA TYR A 730 -9.17 9.76 -3.23
C TYR A 730 -9.04 8.82 -4.44
N THR A 731 -9.36 9.34 -5.61
CA THR A 731 -9.27 8.62 -6.89
C THR A 731 -8.19 9.24 -7.76
N ARG A 732 -7.27 8.40 -8.28
CA ARG A 732 -6.20 8.87 -9.17
C ARG A 732 -6.76 9.37 -10.50
N LEU A 733 -6.20 10.46 -11.02
CA LEU A 733 -6.56 11.00 -12.34
C LEU A 733 -6.14 10.09 -13.51
N ASN A 734 -5.10 9.29 -13.33
CA ASN A 734 -4.63 8.31 -14.31
C ASN A 734 -4.54 6.91 -13.65
N PRO A 735 -5.55 6.04 -13.82
CA PRO A 735 -5.55 4.71 -13.22
C PRO A 735 -4.59 3.73 -13.90
N ASN A 736 -4.18 4.00 -15.16
CA ASN A 736 -3.39 3.07 -16.00
C ASN A 736 -1.87 3.12 -15.73
N VAL A 737 -1.39 4.07 -14.94
CA VAL A 737 0.02 4.12 -14.54
C VAL A 737 0.21 3.28 -13.30
N GLY A 738 1.00 2.24 -13.41
CA GLY A 738 1.20 1.19 -12.40
C GLY A 738 1.25 1.66 -10.95
N ARG A 739 0.77 0.82 -10.04
CA ARG A 739 0.89 1.05 -8.59
C ARG A 739 2.36 1.27 -8.26
N PRO A 740 2.69 2.26 -7.39
CA PRO A 740 4.06 2.49 -6.94
C PRO A 740 4.60 1.26 -6.22
#